data_f2cc040073186ee68152565ffbae64cd
#
_entry.id   f2cc040073186ee68152565ffbae64cd
#
_cell.length_a   1.000
_cell.length_b   1.000
_cell.length_c   1.000
_cell.angle_alpha   90.00
_cell.angle_beta   90.00
_cell.angle_gamma   90.00
#
_symmetry.space_group_name_H-M   'P 1'
#
loop_
_entity.id
_entity.type
_entity.pdbx_description
1 polymer ?
#
loop_
_entity_poly.entity_id
_entity_poly.type
_entity_poly.pdbx_seq_one_letter_code
_entity_poly.pdbx_strand_id
1 'polypeptide(L)'
;MKRKCLLFVVFSLVVALAPVGAQVYNSGSYDPLDDSAGAANRRTALRCLSLAKDYAMRGDWNTCVSQASLGISYDETISDLWYMLAVAEVATGKSKAVASSYLKKAMEEKNWLDYNRDAARLLYADILCDTLRYADVFAVLDGNAEYSANENYVNAPCIYSADAEYIRAKALYRLGDSTSVKLARTKVDECRRMYPNDVRFPQLFFTYENPKIVNSEVSAIAQAFINKLRREGGSYYDGNSAVAAAETEMLAIPFAPQDTRVVLLRSFAARGLGNPRYAVLALKEGLITQKAALEYFESYADSVIPYDIMTEFFSILTDADVKAEAASYLNGYNGLVTKDTNGDKIRDLFVQYGRGRPSRVYYDMNQDDVYEWNIALDYGVPVNATLYAQRMDLSWGQFPSVKAVQFRDEKNSVIQSFTLVPNECKWTPIRITALPSISTALGIKFYFPELNESTEKNIAGIDTETLVNAASSIKVPGNERPGTQITFVLLDGKIKQATYSTSKGVYAQAQFENGDPSLRLVDSDGDGVFETTELYDVDKTGEMEVHSLEEERSIMQNLFGEPSNGVQYYLRMIQVDTGKPDGRPDYTEEFLPRGGKIISWDNDGDGNWDVRYVRDSAPKGNVKAPVVEQTVFFDPNSDMIRITLENGVPVKVTAGMVEMPVYPDDAYRFYWLGKKADVAFTRKAIQSLNALNTQGASIIVSEGSVRALVIRMGDMNYGKIIE
;
A
#
# COMPACT_ATOMS: atom_id res chain seq x y z
N MET A 1 8.79 12.59 26.03
CA MET A 1 7.56 13.02 26.70
C MET A 1 6.28 12.82 25.87
N LYS A 2 6.35 12.34 24.62
CA LYS A 2 5.22 12.23 23.64
C LYS A 2 4.33 10.98 23.79
N ARG A 3 4.54 10.12 24.77
CA ARG A 3 3.80 8.84 24.93
C ARG A 3 2.80 8.80 26.10
N LYS A 4 2.63 9.88 26.87
CA LYS A 4 1.83 9.84 28.09
C LYS A 4 0.34 10.14 27.91
N CYS A 5 -0.09 10.84 26.88
CA CYS A 5 -1.51 11.13 26.67
C CYS A 5 -2.30 9.98 26.03
N LEU A 6 -1.67 9.16 25.18
CA LEU A 6 -2.35 7.98 24.61
C LEU A 6 -2.50 6.83 25.63
N LEU A 7 -1.66 6.82 26.67
CA LEU A 7 -1.65 5.77 27.69
C LEU A 7 -2.91 5.78 28.58
N PHE A 8 -3.64 6.89 28.66
CA PHE A 8 -4.74 7.04 29.62
C PHE A 8 -6.04 6.37 29.18
N VAL A 9 -6.33 6.32 27.88
CA VAL A 9 -7.55 5.63 27.39
C VAL A 9 -7.36 4.12 27.50
N VAL A 10 -6.14 3.63 27.26
CA VAL A 10 -5.81 2.19 27.33
C VAL A 10 -5.74 1.69 28.77
N PHE A 11 -5.36 2.55 29.73
CA PHE A 11 -5.27 2.13 31.14
C PHE A 11 -6.66 1.88 31.77
N SER A 12 -7.70 2.58 31.31
CA SER A 12 -9.08 2.27 31.72
C SER A 12 -9.54 0.90 31.21
N LEU A 13 -9.08 0.50 30.02
CA LEU A 13 -9.37 -0.83 29.45
C LEU A 13 -8.54 -1.94 30.12
N VAL A 14 -7.30 -1.63 30.53
CA VAL A 14 -6.41 -2.61 31.21
C VAL A 14 -6.83 -2.87 32.66
N VAL A 15 -7.47 -1.91 33.33
CA VAL A 15 -8.01 -2.13 34.70
C VAL A 15 -9.28 -3.01 34.67
N ALA A 16 -10.04 -3.02 33.56
CA ALA A 16 -11.10 -4.01 33.33
C ALA A 16 -10.59 -5.45 33.11
N LEU A 17 -9.27 -5.64 33.05
CA LEU A 17 -8.59 -6.94 32.99
C LEU A 17 -8.42 -7.62 34.38
N ALA A 18 -9.13 -7.16 35.42
CA ALA A 18 -9.18 -7.90 36.67
C ALA A 18 -9.81 -9.28 36.39
N PRO A 19 -9.21 -10.39 36.87
CA PRO A 19 -9.77 -11.70 36.60
C PRO A 19 -11.17 -11.80 37.22
N VAL A 20 -12.17 -11.90 36.38
CA VAL A 20 -13.48 -12.40 36.80
C VAL A 20 -13.24 -13.83 37.28
N GLY A 21 -13.57 -14.09 38.54
CA GLY A 21 -13.21 -15.29 39.27
C GLY A 21 -13.25 -16.55 38.44
N ALA A 22 -12.18 -17.33 38.56
CA ALA A 22 -11.99 -18.57 37.87
C ALA A 22 -13.19 -19.51 38.10
N GLN A 23 -14.06 -19.64 37.12
CA GLN A 23 -14.90 -20.82 37.01
C GLN A 23 -13.99 -21.96 36.60
N VAL A 24 -13.84 -22.92 37.53
CA VAL A 24 -13.18 -24.18 37.28
C VAL A 24 -13.95 -24.90 36.15
N TYR A 25 -13.45 -24.80 34.92
CA TYR A 25 -13.91 -25.63 33.86
C TYR A 25 -13.42 -27.05 34.10
N ASN A 26 -14.36 -27.96 34.24
CA ASN A 26 -14.12 -29.41 34.29
C ASN A 26 -13.37 -29.79 32.99
N SER A 27 -12.10 -30.09 33.11
CA SER A 27 -11.28 -30.67 32.05
C SER A 27 -11.95 -31.98 31.61
N GLY A 28 -12.52 -32.01 30.43
CA GLY A 28 -12.85 -33.25 29.76
C GLY A 28 -11.60 -34.17 29.80
N SER A 29 -11.79 -35.43 30.10
CA SER A 29 -10.74 -36.44 30.22
C SER A 29 -9.75 -36.37 29.07
N TYR A 30 -8.57 -35.85 29.37
CA TYR A 30 -7.43 -35.81 28.45
C TYR A 30 -6.80 -37.22 28.47
N ASP A 31 -6.73 -37.88 27.31
CA ASP A 31 -5.97 -39.12 27.14
C ASP A 31 -4.50 -38.74 26.86
N PRO A 32 -3.57 -39.11 27.80
CA PRO A 32 -2.16 -38.68 27.70
C PRO A 32 -1.35 -39.42 26.62
N LEU A 33 -1.95 -40.33 25.91
CA LEU A 33 -1.20 -41.23 25.01
C LEU A 33 -1.21 -40.83 23.52
N ASP A 34 -2.03 -39.85 23.11
CA ASP A 34 -2.26 -39.65 21.68
C ASP A 34 -1.49 -38.49 21.02
N ASP A 35 -0.90 -37.55 21.76
CA ASP A 35 -0.03 -36.52 21.15
C ASP A 35 0.94 -35.84 22.11
N SER A 36 2.10 -36.44 22.35
CA SER A 36 3.13 -35.86 23.20
C SER A 36 3.71 -34.54 22.67
N ALA A 37 3.71 -34.33 21.34
CA ALA A 37 4.21 -33.11 20.71
C ALA A 37 3.17 -31.98 20.83
N GLY A 38 1.89 -32.22 20.54
CA GLY A 38 0.81 -31.24 20.70
C GLY A 38 0.66 -30.79 22.15
N ALA A 39 0.75 -31.69 23.10
CA ALA A 39 0.71 -31.35 24.53
C ALA A 39 1.92 -30.51 24.97
N ALA A 40 3.11 -30.73 24.40
CA ALA A 40 4.30 -29.92 24.66
C ALA A 40 4.16 -28.52 24.05
N ASN A 41 3.68 -28.44 22.83
CA ASN A 41 3.40 -27.16 22.13
C ASN A 41 2.38 -26.31 22.89
N ARG A 42 1.28 -26.95 23.32
CA ARG A 42 0.25 -26.25 24.12
C ARG A 42 0.81 -25.71 25.43
N ARG A 43 1.64 -26.50 26.15
CA ARG A 43 2.31 -26.03 27.39
C ARG A 43 3.22 -24.82 27.12
N THR A 44 3.92 -24.82 26.02
CA THR A 44 4.76 -23.68 25.59
C THR A 44 3.91 -22.47 25.27
N ALA A 45 2.83 -22.65 24.54
CA ALA A 45 1.89 -21.56 24.21
C ALA A 45 1.26 -20.94 25.47
N LEU A 46 0.87 -21.75 26.46
CA LEU A 46 0.35 -21.27 27.75
C LEU A 46 1.40 -20.48 28.56
N ARG A 47 2.66 -20.90 28.51
CA ARG A 47 3.75 -20.13 29.12
C ARG A 47 3.95 -18.78 28.40
N CYS A 48 3.89 -18.78 27.08
CA CYS A 48 3.94 -17.55 26.27
C CYS A 48 2.78 -16.61 26.61
N LEU A 49 1.56 -17.13 26.79
CA LEU A 49 0.41 -16.34 27.22
C LEU A 49 0.64 -15.67 28.59
N SER A 50 1.13 -16.44 29.57
CA SER A 50 1.46 -15.89 30.89
C SER A 50 2.48 -14.76 30.80
N LEU A 51 3.56 -14.97 30.03
CA LEU A 51 4.58 -13.94 29.81
C LEU A 51 4.02 -12.72 29.08
N ALA A 52 3.20 -12.91 28.04
CA ALA A 52 2.57 -11.79 27.31
C ALA A 52 1.74 -10.92 28.25
N LYS A 53 0.96 -11.53 29.16
CA LYS A 53 0.17 -10.83 30.18
C LYS A 53 1.08 -10.05 31.15
N ASP A 54 2.15 -10.66 31.64
CA ASP A 54 3.09 -10.01 32.55
C ASP A 54 3.77 -8.79 31.91
N TYR A 55 4.14 -8.88 30.63
CA TYR A 55 4.71 -7.75 29.89
C TYR A 55 3.67 -6.67 29.60
N ALA A 56 2.43 -7.04 29.26
CA ALA A 56 1.32 -6.08 29.10
C ALA A 56 1.07 -5.29 30.39
N MET A 57 1.04 -5.94 31.55
CA MET A 57 0.87 -5.29 32.85
C MET A 57 2.00 -4.31 33.18
N ARG A 58 3.21 -4.52 32.64
CA ARG A 58 4.36 -3.61 32.78
C ARG A 58 4.39 -2.51 31.71
N GLY A 59 3.47 -2.54 30.74
CA GLY A 59 3.47 -1.64 29.61
C GLY A 59 4.52 -1.92 28.53
N ASP A 60 5.19 -3.07 28.60
CA ASP A 60 6.13 -3.54 27.56
C ASP A 60 5.37 -4.27 26.44
N TRP A 61 4.70 -3.48 25.63
CA TRP A 61 3.86 -4.00 24.54
C TRP A 61 4.63 -4.69 23.44
N ASN A 62 5.88 -4.30 23.16
CA ASN A 62 6.69 -4.94 22.12
C ASN A 62 7.04 -6.39 22.51
N THR A 63 7.42 -6.61 23.75
CA THR A 63 7.70 -7.94 24.26
C THR A 63 6.40 -8.75 24.41
N CYS A 64 5.29 -8.11 24.79
CA CYS A 64 3.96 -8.74 24.78
C CYS A 64 3.61 -9.30 23.41
N VAL A 65 3.72 -8.50 22.33
CA VAL A 65 3.49 -8.94 20.94
C VAL A 65 4.38 -10.13 20.58
N SER A 66 5.68 -10.04 20.91
CA SER A 66 6.63 -11.11 20.60
C SER A 66 6.26 -12.43 21.28
N GLN A 67 5.86 -12.39 22.55
CA GLN A 67 5.43 -13.57 23.30
C GLN A 67 4.09 -14.12 22.81
N ALA A 68 3.10 -13.27 22.54
CA ALA A 68 1.82 -13.71 22.01
C ALA A 68 1.98 -14.34 20.61
N SER A 69 2.75 -13.74 19.72
CA SER A 69 3.04 -14.30 18.39
C SER A 69 3.78 -15.62 18.46
N LEU A 70 4.75 -15.75 19.38
CA LEU A 70 5.44 -17.02 19.63
C LEU A 70 4.46 -18.07 20.17
N GLY A 71 3.56 -17.70 21.08
CA GLY A 71 2.52 -18.61 21.59
C GLY A 71 1.62 -19.15 20.48
N ILE A 72 1.17 -18.27 19.57
CA ILE A 72 0.35 -18.65 18.40
C ILE A 72 1.10 -19.61 17.48
N SER A 73 2.41 -19.47 17.30
CA SER A 73 3.19 -20.41 16.48
C SER A 73 3.26 -21.83 17.06
N TYR A 74 2.99 -22.00 18.35
CA TYR A 74 2.89 -23.29 19.00
C TYR A 74 1.45 -23.82 19.09
N ASP A 75 0.47 -22.96 19.36
CA ASP A 75 -0.94 -23.31 19.42
C ASP A 75 -1.82 -22.11 19.06
N GLU A 76 -2.22 -22.04 17.80
CA GLU A 76 -3.06 -20.96 17.26
C GLU A 76 -4.50 -21.00 17.76
N THR A 77 -4.94 -22.10 18.36
CA THR A 77 -6.34 -22.27 18.84
C THR A 77 -6.62 -21.52 20.14
N ILE A 78 -5.60 -20.97 20.81
CA ILE A 78 -5.77 -20.25 22.07
C ILE A 78 -6.25 -18.81 21.77
N SER A 79 -7.52 -18.55 22.01
CA SER A 79 -8.19 -17.25 21.77
C SER A 79 -7.52 -16.08 22.50
N ASP A 80 -7.03 -16.32 23.71
CA ASP A 80 -6.38 -15.30 24.56
C ASP A 80 -5.12 -14.71 23.91
N LEU A 81 -4.36 -15.50 23.15
CA LEU A 81 -3.16 -15.03 22.48
C LEU A 81 -3.49 -14.01 21.37
N TRP A 82 -4.50 -14.30 20.58
CA TRP A 82 -5.00 -13.37 19.56
C TRP A 82 -5.57 -12.10 20.19
N TYR A 83 -6.30 -12.24 21.30
CA TYR A 83 -6.80 -11.10 22.06
C TYR A 83 -5.67 -10.24 22.60
N MET A 84 -4.59 -10.81 23.13
CA MET A 84 -3.41 -10.07 23.61
C MET A 84 -2.72 -9.30 22.49
N LEU A 85 -2.63 -9.86 21.27
CA LEU A 85 -2.13 -9.13 20.11
C LEU A 85 -3.00 -7.90 19.80
N ALA A 86 -4.33 -8.07 19.81
CA ALA A 86 -5.24 -6.96 19.56
C ALA A 86 -5.11 -5.85 20.61
N VAL A 87 -5.05 -6.22 21.89
CA VAL A 87 -4.85 -5.27 23.00
C VAL A 87 -3.53 -4.52 22.83
N ALA A 88 -2.45 -5.22 22.46
CA ALA A 88 -1.15 -4.59 22.26
C ALA A 88 -1.12 -3.62 21.07
N GLU A 89 -1.79 -3.95 19.96
CA GLU A 89 -1.94 -3.05 18.81
C GLU A 89 -2.66 -1.76 19.19
N VAL A 90 -3.78 -1.86 19.90
CA VAL A 90 -4.53 -0.70 20.41
C VAL A 90 -3.69 0.11 21.41
N ALA A 91 -3.02 -0.56 22.35
CA ALA A 91 -2.21 0.08 23.38
C ALA A 91 -1.00 0.84 22.81
N THR A 92 -0.48 0.40 21.68
CA THR A 92 0.66 1.05 20.99
C THR A 92 0.23 2.12 19.98
N GLY A 93 -1.09 2.30 19.77
CA GLY A 93 -1.63 3.25 18.78
C GLY A 93 -1.25 2.87 17.35
N LYS A 94 -1.19 1.56 17.08
CA LYS A 94 -0.98 1.04 15.74
C LYS A 94 -2.33 0.84 15.01
N SER A 95 -2.36 0.05 13.97
CA SER A 95 -3.53 -0.11 13.12
C SER A 95 -4.72 -0.77 13.81
N LYS A 96 -5.84 -0.05 13.92
CA LYS A 96 -7.14 -0.59 14.36
C LYS A 96 -7.65 -1.70 13.45
N ALA A 97 -7.32 -1.65 12.15
CA ALA A 97 -7.68 -2.69 11.19
C ALA A 97 -6.98 -4.03 11.53
N VAL A 98 -5.70 -3.97 11.89
CA VAL A 98 -4.94 -5.16 12.34
C VAL A 98 -5.51 -5.68 13.66
N ALA A 99 -5.74 -4.82 14.64
CA ALA A 99 -6.37 -5.20 15.90
C ALA A 99 -7.74 -5.86 15.68
N SER A 100 -8.56 -5.33 14.77
CA SER A 100 -9.85 -5.92 14.37
C SER A 100 -9.71 -7.32 13.80
N SER A 101 -8.68 -7.57 12.98
CA SER A 101 -8.43 -8.90 12.41
C SER A 101 -8.07 -9.92 13.49
N TYR A 102 -7.22 -9.53 14.46
CA TYR A 102 -6.87 -10.37 15.60
C TYR A 102 -8.07 -10.66 16.49
N LEU A 103 -8.95 -9.67 16.74
CA LEU A 103 -10.18 -9.88 17.51
C LEU A 103 -11.16 -10.83 16.84
N LYS A 104 -11.31 -10.73 15.51
CA LYS A 104 -12.13 -11.69 14.74
C LYS A 104 -11.57 -13.10 14.92
N LYS A 105 -10.27 -13.27 14.76
CA LYS A 105 -9.61 -14.56 14.93
C LYS A 105 -9.77 -15.10 16.36
N ALA A 106 -9.58 -14.26 17.38
CA ALA A 106 -9.82 -14.61 18.77
C ALA A 106 -11.25 -15.10 19.04
N MET A 107 -12.24 -14.51 18.38
CA MET A 107 -13.65 -14.88 18.52
C MET A 107 -14.07 -16.11 17.71
N GLU A 108 -13.37 -16.38 16.60
CA GLU A 108 -13.53 -17.62 15.81
C GLU A 108 -13.05 -18.84 16.60
N GLU A 109 -11.89 -18.73 17.25
CA GLU A 109 -11.36 -19.75 18.14
C GLU A 109 -12.21 -19.80 19.43
N LYS A 110 -12.57 -20.96 19.91
CA LYS A 110 -13.47 -21.12 21.07
C LYS A 110 -12.74 -21.48 22.36
N ASN A 111 -11.43 -21.35 22.37
CA ASN A 111 -10.56 -21.80 23.44
C ASN A 111 -10.07 -20.63 24.29
N TRP A 112 -10.96 -20.11 25.12
CA TRP A 112 -10.70 -19.05 26.10
C TRP A 112 -10.23 -19.64 27.43
N LEU A 113 -9.20 -19.07 28.03
CA LEU A 113 -8.57 -19.55 29.26
C LEU A 113 -8.68 -18.51 30.39
N ASP A 114 -8.09 -17.35 30.19
CA ASP A 114 -8.01 -16.28 31.19
C ASP A 114 -8.96 -15.12 30.90
N TYR A 115 -9.27 -14.91 29.62
CA TYR A 115 -10.24 -13.93 29.15
C TYR A 115 -11.51 -14.62 28.67
N ASN A 116 -12.40 -13.87 28.06
CA ASN A 116 -13.62 -14.42 27.51
C ASN A 116 -13.98 -13.74 26.19
N ARG A 117 -14.88 -14.36 25.44
CA ARG A 117 -15.35 -13.83 24.16
C ARG A 117 -15.95 -12.43 24.28
N ASP A 118 -16.60 -12.12 25.41
CA ASP A 118 -17.24 -10.82 25.60
C ASP A 118 -16.22 -9.69 25.77
N ALA A 119 -15.06 -9.95 26.36
CA ALA A 119 -13.96 -8.98 26.38
C ALA A 119 -13.47 -8.63 24.96
N ALA A 120 -13.34 -9.64 24.09
CA ALA A 120 -12.99 -9.41 22.70
C ALA A 120 -14.10 -8.67 21.93
N ARG A 121 -15.39 -9.01 22.19
CA ARG A 121 -16.54 -8.30 21.61
C ARG A 121 -16.57 -6.83 22.02
N LEU A 122 -16.31 -6.52 23.29
CA LEU A 122 -16.26 -5.15 23.79
C LEU A 122 -15.16 -4.34 23.11
N LEU A 123 -13.95 -4.85 23.06
CA LEU A 123 -12.84 -4.17 22.40
C LEU A 123 -13.11 -4.00 20.90
N TYR A 124 -13.68 -5.03 20.26
CA TYR A 124 -14.04 -4.95 18.86
C TYR A 124 -15.13 -3.93 18.58
N ALA A 125 -16.16 -3.87 19.44
CA ALA A 125 -17.23 -2.87 19.34
C ALA A 125 -16.70 -1.43 19.52
N ASP A 126 -15.74 -1.22 20.42
CA ASP A 126 -15.11 0.10 20.60
C ASP A 126 -14.32 0.52 19.37
N ILE A 127 -13.54 -0.40 18.79
CA ILE A 127 -12.83 -0.17 17.52
C ILE A 127 -13.83 0.15 16.39
N LEU A 128 -14.93 -0.61 16.27
CA LEU A 128 -15.96 -0.36 15.26
C LEU A 128 -16.60 1.02 15.44
N CYS A 129 -16.83 1.42 16.69
CA CYS A 129 -17.34 2.75 17.00
C CYS A 129 -16.33 3.83 16.60
N ASP A 130 -15.05 3.62 16.83
CA ASP A 130 -13.99 4.56 16.46
C ASP A 130 -13.72 4.60 14.96
N THR A 131 -14.01 3.54 14.24
CA THR A 131 -13.89 3.45 12.77
C THR A 131 -15.21 3.72 12.04
N LEU A 132 -16.12 4.47 12.67
CA LEU A 132 -17.40 4.94 12.09
C LEU A 132 -18.39 3.83 11.66
N ARG A 133 -18.21 2.62 12.15
CA ARG A 133 -19.05 1.46 11.82
C ARG A 133 -20.14 1.22 12.85
N TYR A 134 -20.98 2.21 13.08
CA TYR A 134 -21.94 2.23 14.21
C TYR A 134 -22.99 1.12 14.17
N ALA A 135 -23.50 0.76 12.99
CA ALA A 135 -24.46 -0.35 12.86
C ALA A 135 -23.86 -1.69 13.35
N ASP A 136 -22.60 -1.93 13.04
CA ASP A 136 -21.89 -3.14 13.46
C ASP A 136 -21.64 -3.17 14.98
N VAL A 137 -21.50 -1.99 15.63
CA VAL A 137 -21.37 -1.90 17.09
C VAL A 137 -22.57 -2.56 17.78
N PHE A 138 -23.79 -2.24 17.34
CA PHE A 138 -25.01 -2.80 17.92
C PHE A 138 -25.10 -4.31 17.63
N ALA A 139 -24.76 -4.74 16.41
CA ALA A 139 -24.73 -6.16 16.09
C ALA A 139 -23.78 -6.95 17.00
N VAL A 140 -22.60 -6.42 17.25
CA VAL A 140 -21.58 -7.06 18.11
C VAL A 140 -22.01 -7.09 19.59
N LEU A 141 -22.56 -5.99 20.12
CA LEU A 141 -22.93 -5.88 21.53
C LEU A 141 -24.25 -6.57 21.86
N ASP A 142 -25.24 -6.50 20.98
CA ASP A 142 -26.60 -7.00 21.22
C ASP A 142 -26.84 -8.40 20.67
N GLY A 143 -25.93 -8.92 19.86
CA GLY A 143 -26.07 -10.24 19.23
C GLY A 143 -27.23 -10.32 18.24
N ASN A 144 -27.62 -9.19 17.64
CA ASN A 144 -28.79 -9.11 16.77
C ASN A 144 -28.46 -9.53 15.33
N ALA A 145 -29.21 -10.53 14.83
CA ALA A 145 -29.05 -11.09 13.48
C ALA A 145 -29.39 -10.10 12.35
N GLU A 146 -30.23 -9.09 12.60
CA GLU A 146 -30.67 -8.13 11.58
C GLU A 146 -29.55 -7.22 11.08
N TYR A 147 -28.52 -6.98 11.89
CA TYR A 147 -27.41 -6.08 11.57
C TYR A 147 -26.10 -6.81 11.28
N SER A 148 -26.05 -8.12 11.42
CA SER A 148 -24.82 -8.89 11.24
C SER A 148 -24.89 -9.79 10.01
N ALA A 149 -24.11 -9.46 8.98
CA ALA A 149 -23.79 -10.40 7.90
C ALA A 149 -22.84 -11.53 8.37
N ASN A 150 -22.36 -11.48 9.63
CA ASN A 150 -21.40 -12.41 10.17
C ASN A 150 -22.08 -13.33 11.21
N GLU A 151 -22.23 -14.62 10.86
CA GLU A 151 -22.84 -15.66 11.71
C GLU A 151 -22.23 -15.79 13.12
N ASN A 152 -21.03 -15.27 13.34
CA ASN A 152 -20.32 -15.34 14.61
C ASN A 152 -20.99 -14.53 15.75
N TYR A 153 -21.87 -13.57 15.43
CA TYR A 153 -22.58 -12.76 16.43
C TYR A 153 -24.06 -13.10 16.55
N VAL A 154 -24.58 -13.93 15.64
CA VAL A 154 -25.97 -14.38 15.66
C VAL A 154 -26.19 -15.22 16.92
N ASN A 155 -27.21 -14.85 17.70
CA ASN A 155 -27.57 -15.49 18.97
C ASN A 155 -26.53 -15.38 20.10
N ALA A 156 -25.54 -14.47 19.99
CA ALA A 156 -24.69 -14.15 21.14
C ALA A 156 -25.51 -13.41 22.20
N PRO A 157 -25.28 -13.65 23.51
CA PRO A 157 -25.99 -12.90 24.55
C PRO A 157 -25.64 -11.40 24.48
N CYS A 158 -26.64 -10.56 24.77
CA CYS A 158 -26.41 -9.12 24.90
C CYS A 158 -25.47 -8.82 26.07
N ILE A 159 -24.48 -7.94 25.83
CA ILE A 159 -23.53 -7.55 26.88
C ILE A 159 -24.02 -6.34 27.62
N TYR A 160 -24.18 -6.47 28.94
CA TYR A 160 -24.54 -5.40 29.86
C TYR A 160 -23.39 -5.12 30.81
N SER A 161 -22.68 -4.04 30.58
CA SER A 161 -21.61 -3.53 31.45
C SER A 161 -21.48 -2.01 31.25
N ALA A 162 -20.78 -1.31 32.15
CA ALA A 162 -20.50 0.11 31.97
C ALA A 162 -19.83 0.40 30.63
N ASP A 163 -18.89 -0.46 30.21
CA ASP A 163 -18.18 -0.32 28.93
C ASP A 163 -19.12 -0.51 27.75
N ALA A 164 -19.96 -1.55 27.75
CA ALA A 164 -20.92 -1.78 26.68
C ALA A 164 -21.93 -0.64 26.55
N GLU A 165 -22.45 -0.16 27.67
CA GLU A 165 -23.41 0.96 27.69
C GLU A 165 -22.76 2.28 27.25
N TYR A 166 -21.50 2.51 27.62
CA TYR A 166 -20.71 3.64 27.11
C TYR A 166 -20.52 3.57 25.59
N ILE A 167 -20.12 2.42 25.06
CA ILE A 167 -19.91 2.23 23.62
C ILE A 167 -21.23 2.42 22.86
N ARG A 168 -22.37 1.90 23.38
CA ARG A 168 -23.68 2.12 22.77
C ARG A 168 -24.09 3.61 22.77
N ALA A 169 -23.92 4.29 23.88
CA ALA A 169 -24.23 5.71 23.97
C ALA A 169 -23.35 6.55 23.05
N LYS A 170 -22.06 6.22 22.98
CA LYS A 170 -21.07 6.83 22.07
C LYS A 170 -21.47 6.65 20.60
N ALA A 171 -21.83 5.42 20.19
CA ALA A 171 -22.29 5.13 18.84
C ALA A 171 -23.58 5.86 18.48
N LEU A 172 -24.55 5.93 19.40
CA LEU A 172 -25.81 6.66 19.23
C LEU A 172 -25.59 8.17 19.04
N TYR A 173 -24.71 8.80 19.83
CA TYR A 173 -24.37 10.21 19.66
C TYR A 173 -23.67 10.46 18.32
N ARG A 174 -22.76 9.58 17.92
CA ARG A 174 -21.99 9.71 16.67
C ARG A 174 -22.83 9.49 15.40
N LEU A 175 -23.93 8.72 15.48
CA LEU A 175 -24.91 8.63 14.40
C LEU A 175 -25.55 9.99 14.09
N GLY A 176 -25.73 10.85 15.08
CA GLY A 176 -26.07 12.27 14.92
C GLY A 176 -27.51 12.58 14.52
N ASP A 177 -28.31 11.60 14.11
CA ASP A 177 -29.73 11.83 13.84
C ASP A 177 -30.53 12.09 15.13
N SER A 178 -31.63 12.81 15.00
CA SER A 178 -32.42 13.27 16.16
C SER A 178 -32.96 12.13 17.05
N THR A 179 -33.24 10.96 16.48
CA THR A 179 -33.73 9.79 17.20
C THR A 179 -32.61 9.15 18.00
N SER A 180 -31.47 8.90 17.33
CA SER A 180 -30.27 8.32 17.95
C SER A 180 -29.74 9.21 19.08
N VAL A 181 -29.66 10.52 18.87
CA VAL A 181 -29.25 11.47 19.92
C VAL A 181 -30.20 11.44 21.12
N LYS A 182 -31.52 11.34 20.91
CA LYS A 182 -32.49 11.20 22.00
C LYS A 182 -32.29 9.88 22.76
N LEU A 183 -32.09 8.78 22.08
CA LEU A 183 -31.78 7.49 22.71
C LEU A 183 -30.45 7.54 23.48
N ALA A 184 -29.44 8.22 22.94
CA ALA A 184 -28.16 8.44 23.62
C ALA A 184 -28.34 9.18 24.95
N ARG A 185 -29.15 10.26 24.98
CA ARG A 185 -29.48 11.01 26.22
C ARG A 185 -30.14 10.12 27.26
N THR A 186 -31.16 9.36 26.85
CA THR A 186 -31.85 8.42 27.73
C THR A 186 -30.89 7.42 28.33
N LYS A 187 -30.03 6.83 27.49
CA LYS A 187 -28.98 5.88 27.87
C LYS A 187 -28.01 6.50 28.88
N VAL A 188 -27.50 7.70 28.60
CA VAL A 188 -26.58 8.42 29.51
C VAL A 188 -27.22 8.74 30.84
N ASP A 189 -28.54 9.14 30.87
CA ASP A 189 -29.24 9.40 32.10
C ASP A 189 -29.48 8.14 32.94
N GLU A 190 -29.76 7.01 32.31
CA GLU A 190 -29.83 5.70 32.97
C GLU A 190 -28.47 5.31 33.55
N CYS A 191 -27.40 5.40 32.74
CA CYS A 191 -26.06 5.04 33.17
C CYS A 191 -25.51 5.93 34.27
N ARG A 192 -25.85 7.20 34.29
CA ARG A 192 -25.53 8.10 35.40
C ARG A 192 -26.03 7.57 36.75
N ARG A 193 -27.18 6.88 36.76
CA ARG A 193 -27.77 6.29 37.98
C ARG A 193 -27.14 4.95 38.32
N MET A 194 -26.84 4.13 37.31
CA MET A 194 -26.26 2.79 37.48
C MET A 194 -24.75 2.84 37.78
N TYR A 195 -24.02 3.73 37.10
CA TYR A 195 -22.57 3.88 37.20
C TYR A 195 -22.18 5.31 37.61
N PRO A 196 -22.53 5.74 38.84
CA PRO A 196 -22.45 7.15 39.21
C PRO A 196 -21.06 7.74 39.28
N ASN A 197 -20.03 6.92 39.33
CA ASN A 197 -18.63 7.36 39.38
C ASN A 197 -17.90 7.24 38.04
N ASP A 198 -18.56 6.80 36.97
CA ASP A 198 -17.94 6.71 35.65
C ASP A 198 -17.99 8.07 34.94
N VAL A 199 -16.84 8.71 34.81
CA VAL A 199 -16.67 10.04 34.18
C VAL A 199 -17.00 10.04 32.69
N ARG A 200 -16.92 8.90 32.03
CA ARG A 200 -17.13 8.82 30.57
C ARG A 200 -18.54 9.25 30.17
N PHE A 201 -19.55 8.98 30.97
CA PHE A 201 -20.94 9.37 30.67
C PHE A 201 -21.18 10.88 30.70
N PRO A 202 -20.77 11.64 31.73
CA PRO A 202 -20.88 13.10 31.68
C PRO A 202 -19.98 13.71 30.61
N GLN A 203 -18.80 13.18 30.40
CA GLN A 203 -17.89 13.64 29.34
C GLN A 203 -18.54 13.49 27.96
N LEU A 204 -19.11 12.32 27.66
CA LEU A 204 -19.84 12.04 26.44
C LEU A 204 -21.03 13.01 26.24
N PHE A 205 -21.84 13.18 27.26
CA PHE A 205 -22.96 14.10 27.21
C PHE A 205 -22.54 15.54 26.88
N PHE A 206 -21.60 16.12 27.63
CA PHE A 206 -21.13 17.49 27.38
C PHE A 206 -20.32 17.68 26.09
N THR A 207 -19.80 16.63 25.54
CA THR A 207 -19.10 16.68 24.23
C THR A 207 -20.10 16.84 23.09
N TYR A 208 -21.19 16.08 23.11
CA TYR A 208 -22.10 16.02 21.96
C TYR A 208 -23.32 16.96 22.09
N GLU A 209 -23.71 17.34 23.29
CA GLU A 209 -24.80 18.29 23.46
C GLU A 209 -24.40 19.72 23.16
N ASN A 210 -25.35 20.50 22.62
CA ASN A 210 -25.12 21.91 22.31
C ASN A 210 -25.62 22.84 23.42
N PRO A 211 -24.75 23.58 24.10
CA PRO A 211 -25.16 24.51 25.19
C PRO A 211 -26.03 25.67 24.72
N LYS A 212 -26.15 25.90 23.40
CA LYS A 212 -27.05 26.91 22.82
C LYS A 212 -28.47 26.39 22.55
N ILE A 213 -28.66 25.06 22.55
CA ILE A 213 -29.94 24.40 22.25
C ILE A 213 -30.31 23.49 23.43
N VAL A 214 -30.64 24.12 24.58
CA VAL A 214 -30.93 23.39 25.81
C VAL A 214 -32.44 23.30 25.97
N ASN A 215 -33.01 22.11 25.83
CA ASN A 215 -34.39 21.82 26.23
C ASN A 215 -34.44 21.37 27.69
N SER A 216 -35.67 21.11 28.21
CA SER A 216 -35.88 20.71 29.63
C SER A 216 -35.16 19.40 29.99
N GLU A 217 -35.09 18.43 29.08
CA GLU A 217 -34.41 17.13 29.25
C GLU A 217 -32.91 17.34 29.37
N VAL A 218 -32.29 18.02 28.38
CA VAL A 218 -30.87 18.37 28.38
C VAL A 218 -30.50 19.16 29.63
N SER A 219 -31.34 20.14 30.00
CA SER A 219 -31.11 20.94 31.21
C SER A 219 -31.10 20.10 32.49
N ALA A 220 -32.05 19.17 32.63
CA ALA A 220 -32.16 18.31 33.82
C ALA A 220 -30.92 17.39 33.96
N ILE A 221 -30.48 16.76 32.88
CA ILE A 221 -29.30 15.87 32.88
C ILE A 221 -28.03 16.69 33.15
N ALA A 222 -27.86 17.81 32.44
CA ALA A 222 -26.73 18.70 32.65
C ALA A 222 -26.62 19.17 34.09
N GLN A 223 -27.74 19.62 34.68
CA GLN A 223 -27.79 20.10 36.07
C GLN A 223 -27.44 18.99 37.06
N ALA A 224 -27.87 17.75 36.81
CA ALA A 224 -27.52 16.62 37.66
C ALA A 224 -26.03 16.34 37.68
N PHE A 225 -25.37 16.33 36.51
CA PHE A 225 -23.91 16.18 36.41
C PHE A 225 -23.14 17.35 37.01
N ILE A 226 -23.56 18.61 36.72
CA ILE A 226 -22.93 19.82 37.26
C ILE A 226 -23.06 19.87 38.82
N ASN A 227 -24.19 19.51 39.37
CA ASN A 227 -24.36 19.47 40.82
C ASN A 227 -23.46 18.46 41.49
N LYS A 228 -23.16 17.35 40.81
CA LYS A 228 -22.22 16.36 41.33
C LYS A 228 -20.78 16.87 41.23
N LEU A 229 -20.34 17.40 40.07
CA LEU A 229 -19.04 18.03 39.92
C LEU A 229 -18.79 19.14 40.96
N ARG A 230 -19.80 19.98 41.22
CA ARG A 230 -19.73 21.06 42.21
C ARG A 230 -19.58 20.56 43.65
N ARG A 231 -20.31 19.51 44.04
CA ARG A 231 -20.26 18.95 45.41
C ARG A 231 -18.95 18.28 45.73
N GLU A 232 -18.39 17.55 44.76
CA GLU A 232 -17.26 16.69 44.99
C GLU A 232 -15.92 17.32 44.55
N GLY A 233 -15.98 18.57 44.05
CA GLY A 233 -14.80 19.37 43.74
C GLY A 233 -13.85 18.71 42.75
N GLY A 234 -14.36 17.82 41.89
CA GLY A 234 -13.57 17.04 40.93
C GLY A 234 -12.84 15.83 41.52
N SER A 235 -12.88 15.61 42.83
CA SER A 235 -12.42 14.37 43.48
C SER A 235 -13.40 13.20 43.35
N TYR A 236 -14.32 13.35 42.46
CA TYR A 236 -15.42 12.47 42.12
C TYR A 236 -14.98 11.13 41.54
N TYR A 237 -13.85 11.16 40.90
CA TYR A 237 -13.31 10.03 40.18
C TYR A 237 -11.97 9.65 40.82
N ASP A 238 -11.70 8.35 40.93
CA ASP A 238 -10.41 7.85 41.41
C ASP A 238 -9.26 8.28 40.51
N GLY A 239 -8.05 8.28 41.02
CA GLY A 239 -6.89 8.99 40.52
C GLY A 239 -6.55 8.84 39.02
N ASN A 240 -6.99 7.77 38.36
CA ASN A 240 -6.76 7.56 36.92
C ASN A 240 -7.71 8.38 36.03
N SER A 241 -8.79 8.90 36.55
CA SER A 241 -9.81 9.70 35.85
C SER A 241 -9.71 11.19 36.11
N ALA A 242 -8.73 11.66 36.88
CA ALA A 242 -8.59 13.08 37.24
C ALA A 242 -8.46 14.01 36.02
N VAL A 243 -7.72 13.57 34.97
CA VAL A 243 -7.60 14.34 33.73
C VAL A 243 -8.91 14.38 32.96
N ALA A 244 -9.60 13.25 32.85
CA ALA A 244 -10.91 13.17 32.20
C ALA A 244 -11.97 13.95 32.97
N ALA A 245 -11.90 13.96 34.31
CA ALA A 245 -12.75 14.78 35.15
C ALA A 245 -12.51 16.28 34.93
N ALA A 246 -11.27 16.70 34.85
CA ALA A 246 -10.89 18.08 34.56
C ALA A 246 -11.39 18.53 33.15
N GLU A 247 -11.24 17.68 32.15
CA GLU A 247 -11.79 17.94 30.83
C GLU A 247 -13.32 18.04 30.84
N THR A 248 -13.98 17.12 31.55
CA THR A 248 -15.45 17.12 31.72
C THR A 248 -15.95 18.40 32.39
N GLU A 249 -15.24 18.91 33.38
CA GLU A 249 -15.58 20.20 33.99
C GLU A 249 -15.53 21.35 32.99
N MET A 250 -14.49 21.41 32.17
CA MET A 250 -14.37 22.44 31.15
C MET A 250 -15.49 22.36 30.10
N LEU A 251 -15.90 21.13 29.73
CA LEU A 251 -17.06 20.91 28.84
C LEU A 251 -18.39 21.24 29.46
N ALA A 252 -18.56 21.07 30.78
CA ALA A 252 -19.80 21.32 31.51
C ALA A 252 -20.08 22.82 31.76
N ILE A 253 -19.05 23.64 31.85
CA ILE A 253 -19.17 25.07 32.20
C ILE A 253 -20.13 25.85 31.30
N PRO A 254 -20.17 25.67 29.96
CA PRO A 254 -21.14 26.39 29.11
C PRO A 254 -22.61 26.10 29.40
N PHE A 255 -22.92 24.97 30.07
CA PHE A 255 -24.28 24.59 30.47
C PHE A 255 -24.67 25.12 31.86
N ALA A 256 -23.73 25.63 32.62
CA ALA A 256 -23.95 26.06 33.99
C ALA A 256 -24.40 27.54 34.09
N PRO A 257 -25.19 27.92 35.08
CA PRO A 257 -25.41 29.33 35.44
C PRO A 257 -24.08 30.03 35.82
N GLN A 258 -24.04 31.34 35.67
CA GLN A 258 -22.80 32.11 35.81
C GLN A 258 -22.15 31.95 37.20
N ASP A 259 -22.93 31.98 38.27
CA ASP A 259 -22.44 31.77 39.65
C ASP A 259 -21.79 30.39 39.82
N THR A 260 -22.38 29.37 39.23
CA THR A 260 -21.85 28.00 39.23
C THR A 260 -20.60 27.88 38.37
N ARG A 261 -20.54 28.56 37.20
CA ARG A 261 -19.32 28.62 36.34
C ARG A 261 -18.12 29.15 37.09
N VAL A 262 -18.30 30.27 37.79
CA VAL A 262 -17.24 30.90 38.59
C VAL A 262 -16.76 29.95 39.71
N VAL A 263 -17.65 29.22 40.36
CA VAL A 263 -17.25 28.25 41.39
C VAL A 263 -16.45 27.09 40.81
N LEU A 264 -16.89 26.54 39.69
CA LEU A 264 -16.18 25.45 39.02
C LEU A 264 -14.76 25.88 38.54
N LEU A 265 -14.67 27.07 37.93
CA LEU A 265 -13.37 27.59 37.46
C LEU A 265 -12.41 27.85 38.62
N ARG A 266 -12.87 28.43 39.75
CA ARG A 266 -12.01 28.61 40.92
C ARG A 266 -11.59 27.29 41.55
N SER A 267 -12.48 26.32 41.63
CA SER A 267 -12.15 24.97 42.11
C SER A 267 -11.13 24.27 41.22
N PHE A 268 -11.29 24.40 39.91
CA PHE A 268 -10.33 23.85 38.92
C PHE A 268 -8.92 24.43 39.11
N ALA A 269 -8.81 25.74 39.18
CA ALA A 269 -7.54 26.44 39.40
C ALA A 269 -6.89 26.06 40.74
N ALA A 270 -7.68 25.97 41.81
CA ALA A 270 -7.19 25.61 43.15
C ALA A 270 -6.57 24.19 43.21
N ARG A 271 -6.95 23.29 42.32
CA ARG A 271 -6.41 21.93 42.21
C ARG A 271 -5.13 21.85 41.42
N GLY A 272 -4.69 22.94 40.78
CA GLY A 272 -3.49 22.97 39.95
C GLY A 272 -3.59 22.16 38.65
N LEU A 273 -4.82 21.94 38.16
CA LEU A 273 -5.08 21.20 36.93
C LEU A 273 -4.92 22.12 35.73
N GLY A 274 -4.40 21.55 34.62
CA GLY A 274 -4.15 22.27 33.39
C GLY A 274 -5.08 21.86 32.25
N ASN A 275 -5.72 22.86 31.61
CA ASN A 275 -6.47 22.71 30.39
C ASN A 275 -6.52 24.05 29.65
N PRO A 276 -6.10 24.13 28.35
CA PRO A 276 -6.08 25.42 27.64
C PRO A 276 -7.47 26.09 27.54
N ARG A 277 -8.58 25.36 27.59
CA ARG A 277 -9.94 25.88 27.61
C ARG A 277 -10.21 26.71 28.86
N TYR A 278 -9.50 26.46 29.98
CA TYR A 278 -9.62 27.27 31.18
C TYR A 278 -9.29 28.75 30.95
N ALA A 279 -8.21 29.01 30.17
CA ALA A 279 -7.81 30.38 29.84
C ALA A 279 -8.95 31.15 29.15
N VAL A 280 -9.64 30.50 28.20
CA VAL A 280 -10.77 31.06 27.47
C VAL A 280 -11.94 31.36 28.42
N LEU A 281 -12.33 30.37 29.21
CA LEU A 281 -13.50 30.47 30.06
C LEU A 281 -13.27 31.45 31.25
N ALA A 282 -12.11 31.38 31.88
CA ALA A 282 -11.77 32.26 32.98
C ALA A 282 -11.65 33.74 32.55
N LEU A 283 -11.10 33.98 31.34
CA LEU A 283 -11.04 35.31 30.76
C LEU A 283 -12.46 35.86 30.45
N LYS A 284 -13.33 35.05 29.85
CA LYS A 284 -14.74 35.43 29.56
C LYS A 284 -15.54 35.77 30.81
N GLU A 285 -15.31 35.03 31.89
CA GLU A 285 -15.97 35.30 33.19
C GLU A 285 -15.26 36.43 34.00
N GLY A 286 -14.23 37.06 33.46
CA GLY A 286 -13.50 38.15 34.11
C GLY A 286 -12.72 37.73 35.36
N LEU A 287 -12.38 36.45 35.50
CA LEU A 287 -11.65 35.90 36.66
C LEU A 287 -10.15 36.15 36.60
N ILE A 288 -9.59 36.29 35.39
CA ILE A 288 -8.17 36.53 35.17
C ILE A 288 -7.99 37.63 34.13
N THR A 289 -6.83 38.31 34.15
CA THR A 289 -6.48 39.31 33.15
C THR A 289 -6.08 38.66 31.84
N GLN A 290 -6.08 39.40 30.73
CA GLN A 290 -5.67 38.88 29.41
C GLN A 290 -4.23 38.35 29.45
N LYS A 291 -3.31 39.05 30.16
CA LYS A 291 -1.94 38.60 30.32
C LYS A 291 -1.84 37.26 31.08
N ALA A 292 -2.51 37.17 32.23
CA ALA A 292 -2.56 35.92 33.00
C ALA A 292 -3.21 34.76 32.20
N ALA A 293 -4.21 35.09 31.39
CA ALA A 293 -4.82 34.10 30.47
C ALA A 293 -3.84 33.60 29.42
N LEU A 294 -3.00 34.48 28.85
CA LEU A 294 -1.99 34.12 27.88
C LEU A 294 -0.90 33.24 28.51
N GLU A 295 -0.36 33.65 29.65
CA GLU A 295 0.63 32.88 30.41
C GLU A 295 0.13 31.49 30.76
N TYR A 296 -1.14 31.36 31.14
CA TYR A 296 -1.79 30.09 31.41
C TYR A 296 -1.96 29.26 30.12
N PHE A 297 -2.44 29.88 29.04
CA PHE A 297 -2.61 29.21 27.76
C PHE A 297 -1.28 28.65 27.25
N GLU A 298 -0.21 29.45 27.28
CA GLU A 298 1.14 29.05 26.88
C GLU A 298 1.65 27.85 27.69
N SER A 299 1.38 27.82 29.00
CA SER A 299 1.84 26.76 29.89
C SER A 299 1.17 25.40 29.61
N TYR A 300 -0.05 25.38 29.12
CA TYR A 300 -0.82 24.16 28.91
C TYR A 300 -1.11 23.82 27.44
N ALA A 301 -0.79 24.72 26.52
CA ALA A 301 -0.93 24.52 25.08
C ALA A 301 0.38 24.02 24.40
N ASP A 302 1.40 23.71 25.16
CA ASP A 302 2.79 23.47 24.72
C ASP A 302 2.95 22.31 23.73
N SER A 303 2.08 21.32 23.74
CA SER A 303 2.23 20.13 22.89
C SER A 303 1.09 19.91 21.91
N VAL A 304 -0.16 20.15 22.33
CA VAL A 304 -1.36 19.94 21.51
C VAL A 304 -2.38 21.03 21.79
N ILE A 305 -2.74 21.78 20.76
CA ILE A 305 -3.79 22.80 20.83
C ILE A 305 -4.97 22.40 19.95
N PRO A 306 -6.18 22.30 20.49
CA PRO A 306 -7.39 22.23 19.67
C PRO A 306 -7.60 23.54 18.90
N TYR A 307 -7.84 23.43 17.60
CA TYR A 307 -8.04 24.56 16.70
C TYR A 307 -9.16 25.51 17.14
N ASP A 308 -10.26 24.95 17.61
CA ASP A 308 -11.42 25.71 18.13
C ASP A 308 -11.05 26.53 19.36
N ILE A 309 -10.32 25.94 20.30
CA ILE A 309 -9.87 26.63 21.53
C ILE A 309 -8.86 27.71 21.17
N MET A 310 -7.91 27.42 20.27
CA MET A 310 -6.92 28.39 19.81
C MET A 310 -7.58 29.61 19.16
N THR A 311 -8.48 29.38 18.19
CA THR A 311 -9.15 30.47 17.47
C THR A 311 -10.07 31.28 18.39
N GLU A 312 -10.80 30.61 19.30
CA GLU A 312 -11.64 31.25 20.29
C GLU A 312 -10.80 32.14 21.23
N PHE A 313 -9.70 31.62 21.77
CA PHE A 313 -8.82 32.36 22.69
C PHE A 313 -8.29 33.64 22.07
N PHE A 314 -7.67 33.53 20.87
CA PHE A 314 -7.10 34.70 20.20
C PHE A 314 -8.15 35.71 19.73
N SER A 315 -9.39 35.29 19.49
CA SER A 315 -10.49 36.17 19.11
C SER A 315 -10.98 37.07 20.23
N ILE A 316 -10.84 36.65 21.49
CA ILE A 316 -11.28 37.40 22.65
C ILE A 316 -10.23 38.34 23.26
N LEU A 317 -8.98 38.24 22.83
CA LEU A 317 -7.92 39.18 23.22
C LEU A 317 -8.21 40.56 22.60
N THR A 318 -8.16 41.62 23.40
CA THR A 318 -8.39 43.00 22.96
C THR A 318 -7.19 43.89 23.16
N ASP A 319 -6.38 43.62 24.19
CA ASP A 319 -5.15 44.35 24.53
C ASP A 319 -4.08 44.19 23.46
N ALA A 320 -3.53 45.32 22.98
CA ALA A 320 -2.57 45.30 21.88
C ALA A 320 -1.23 44.67 22.26
N ASP A 321 -0.77 44.90 23.50
CA ASP A 321 0.50 44.37 23.99
C ASP A 321 0.41 42.87 24.18
N VAL A 322 -0.71 42.36 24.73
CA VAL A 322 -0.98 40.95 24.90
C VAL A 322 -1.14 40.24 23.54
N LYS A 323 -1.77 40.90 22.56
CA LYS A 323 -1.82 40.37 21.17
C LYS A 323 -0.45 40.24 20.54
N ALA A 324 0.45 41.23 20.78
CA ALA A 324 1.80 41.17 20.25
C ALA A 324 2.63 40.03 20.91
N GLU A 325 2.48 39.84 22.22
CA GLU A 325 3.08 38.74 22.97
C GLU A 325 2.57 37.39 22.49
N ALA A 326 1.26 37.24 22.33
CA ALA A 326 0.60 36.05 21.78
C ALA A 326 1.07 35.72 20.33
N ALA A 327 1.25 36.75 19.49
CA ALA A 327 1.78 36.56 18.14
C ALA A 327 3.24 36.10 18.14
N SER A 328 4.04 36.60 19.11
CA SER A 328 5.43 36.14 19.31
C SER A 328 5.49 34.68 19.73
N TYR A 329 4.65 34.26 20.66
CA TYR A 329 4.48 32.86 21.06
C TYR A 329 4.15 31.97 19.85
N LEU A 330 3.13 32.32 19.08
CA LEU A 330 2.71 31.53 17.91
C LEU A 330 3.78 31.49 16.82
N ASN A 331 4.56 32.55 16.64
CA ASN A 331 5.66 32.57 15.67
C ASN A 331 6.81 31.64 16.06
N GLY A 332 6.93 31.31 17.34
CA GLY A 332 7.86 30.31 17.87
C GLY A 332 7.29 28.93 18.10
N TYR A 333 5.98 28.73 17.89
CA TYR A 333 5.27 27.53 18.29
C TYR A 333 5.83 26.26 17.64
N ASN A 334 6.05 25.22 18.46
CA ASN A 334 6.53 23.90 18.07
C ASN A 334 5.61 22.83 18.70
N GLY A 335 4.46 22.58 18.10
CA GLY A 335 3.48 21.65 18.65
C GLY A 335 2.51 21.14 17.59
N LEU A 336 1.45 20.51 18.06
CA LEU A 336 0.40 19.94 17.23
C LEU A 336 -0.88 20.77 17.40
N VAL A 337 -1.46 21.22 16.28
CA VAL A 337 -2.81 21.78 16.26
C VAL A 337 -3.73 20.73 15.67
N THR A 338 -4.88 20.47 16.36
CA THR A 338 -5.84 19.43 15.95
C THR A 338 -7.17 20.06 15.62
N LYS A 339 -7.81 19.64 14.53
CA LYS A 339 -9.12 20.16 14.09
C LYS A 339 -10.07 19.00 13.81
N ASP A 340 -11.34 19.19 14.17
CA ASP A 340 -12.49 18.44 13.70
C ASP A 340 -12.99 19.14 12.44
N THR A 341 -12.91 18.49 11.27
CA THR A 341 -13.23 19.10 9.98
C THR A 341 -14.68 18.87 9.55
N ASN A 342 -15.30 17.80 10.02
CA ASN A 342 -16.65 17.36 9.65
C ASN A 342 -17.73 17.70 10.72
N GLY A 343 -17.31 18.10 11.93
CA GLY A 343 -18.21 18.48 13.02
C GLY A 343 -18.73 17.33 13.87
N ASP A 344 -18.18 16.13 13.73
CA ASP A 344 -18.58 14.93 14.46
C ASP A 344 -18.02 14.85 15.91
N LYS A 345 -17.27 15.88 16.32
CA LYS A 345 -16.59 16.03 17.61
C LYS A 345 -15.35 15.14 17.76
N ILE A 346 -14.91 14.50 16.69
CA ILE A 346 -13.67 13.77 16.63
C ILE A 346 -12.68 14.56 15.77
N ARG A 347 -11.41 14.52 16.13
CA ARG A 347 -10.39 15.27 15.41
C ARG A 347 -9.80 14.39 14.34
N ASP A 348 -9.87 14.86 13.12
CA ASP A 348 -9.47 14.16 11.90
C ASP A 348 -8.30 14.84 11.19
N LEU A 349 -8.05 16.14 11.49
CA LEU A 349 -6.93 16.88 10.89
C LEU A 349 -5.91 17.27 11.98
N PHE A 350 -4.65 16.93 11.75
CA PHE A 350 -3.54 17.14 12.68
C PHE A 350 -2.44 17.89 11.97
N VAL A 351 -2.08 19.08 12.49
CA VAL A 351 -1.07 19.94 11.89
C VAL A 351 0.11 20.11 12.85
N GLN A 352 1.26 19.56 12.47
CA GLN A 352 2.49 19.73 13.22
C GLN A 352 3.16 21.06 12.82
N TYR A 353 3.51 21.88 13.81
CA TYR A 353 4.24 23.12 13.64
C TYR A 353 5.71 22.97 14.02
N GLY A 354 6.55 23.70 13.30
CA GLY A 354 7.93 23.97 13.67
C GLY A 354 8.24 25.44 13.45
N ARG A 355 8.65 26.14 14.53
CA ARG A 355 8.93 27.58 14.51
C ARG A 355 7.77 28.38 13.91
N GLY A 356 6.56 28.13 14.38
CA GLY A 356 5.35 28.83 13.96
C GLY A 356 4.89 28.57 12.51
N ARG A 357 5.49 27.61 11.83
CA ARG A 357 5.13 27.23 10.46
C ARG A 357 4.65 25.78 10.41
N PRO A 358 3.60 25.47 9.63
CA PRO A 358 3.20 24.09 9.40
C PRO A 358 4.36 23.32 8.78
N SER A 359 4.72 22.18 9.36
CA SER A 359 5.78 21.29 8.87
C SER A 359 5.26 19.94 8.41
N ARG A 360 4.13 19.48 8.97
CA ARG A 360 3.41 18.28 8.54
C ARG A 360 1.92 18.42 8.77
N VAL A 361 1.16 17.82 7.88
CA VAL A 361 -0.30 17.69 8.00
C VAL A 361 -0.64 16.22 7.88
N TYR A 362 -1.45 15.73 8.81
CA TYR A 362 -1.98 14.37 8.82
C TYR A 362 -3.50 14.44 8.77
N TYR A 363 -4.11 13.54 8.02
CA TYR A 363 -5.55 13.43 7.94
C TYR A 363 -5.98 11.98 8.16
N ASP A 364 -6.91 11.77 9.08
CA ASP A 364 -7.49 10.48 9.47
C ASP A 364 -9.02 10.62 9.46
N MET A 365 -9.64 10.40 8.31
CA MET A 365 -11.09 10.60 8.13
C MET A 365 -11.90 9.48 8.77
N ASN A 366 -11.41 8.25 8.67
CA ASN A 366 -12.13 7.06 9.13
C ASN A 366 -11.76 6.64 10.56
N GLN A 367 -10.82 7.36 11.19
CA GLN A 367 -10.42 7.21 12.60
C GLN A 367 -9.87 5.82 12.96
N ASP A 368 -9.21 5.16 11.98
CA ASP A 368 -8.62 3.85 12.21
C ASP A 368 -7.15 3.91 12.69
N ASP A 369 -6.66 5.12 12.99
CA ASP A 369 -5.28 5.47 13.35
C ASP A 369 -4.27 5.25 12.21
N VAL A 370 -4.76 4.98 10.99
CA VAL A 370 -3.98 5.00 9.77
C VAL A 370 -4.42 6.22 8.98
N TYR A 371 -3.53 7.19 8.83
CA TYR A 371 -3.87 8.39 8.08
C TYR A 371 -4.18 8.03 6.62
N GLU A 372 -5.23 8.61 6.05
CA GLU A 372 -5.45 8.52 4.61
C GLU A 372 -4.27 9.10 3.86
N TRP A 373 -3.72 10.21 4.39
CA TRP A 373 -2.49 10.78 3.88
C TRP A 373 -1.75 11.60 4.94
N ASN A 374 -0.47 11.79 4.67
CA ASN A 374 0.35 12.77 5.37
C ASN A 374 1.11 13.65 4.35
N ILE A 375 1.17 14.95 4.63
CA ILE A 375 1.84 15.94 3.78
C ILE A 375 3.00 16.55 4.57
N ALA A 376 4.20 16.51 4.00
CA ALA A 376 5.33 17.26 4.50
C ALA A 376 5.37 18.65 3.86
N LEU A 377 5.65 19.68 4.68
CA LEU A 377 5.76 21.05 4.21
C LEU A 377 7.17 21.60 4.53
N ASP A 378 7.70 22.36 3.60
CA ASP A 378 8.89 23.16 3.80
C ASP A 378 8.48 24.64 3.95
N TYR A 379 8.78 25.25 5.11
CA TYR A 379 8.31 26.58 5.48
C TYR A 379 6.82 26.85 5.23
N GLY A 380 5.99 25.83 5.38
CA GLY A 380 4.54 25.93 5.18
C GLY A 380 4.08 25.68 3.74
N VAL A 381 4.97 25.33 2.82
CA VAL A 381 4.64 24.95 1.42
C VAL A 381 4.71 23.42 1.29
N PRO A 382 3.67 22.75 0.77
CA PRO A 382 3.69 21.31 0.54
C PRO A 382 4.81 20.89 -0.42
N VAL A 383 5.59 19.86 -0.04
CA VAL A 383 6.70 19.34 -0.84
C VAL A 383 6.54 17.85 -1.17
N ASN A 384 6.07 17.06 -0.22
CA ASN A 384 5.85 15.62 -0.40
C ASN A 384 4.56 15.18 0.30
N ALA A 385 3.93 14.15 -0.22
CA ALA A 385 2.82 13.49 0.44
C ALA A 385 2.92 11.96 0.32
N THR A 386 2.36 11.27 1.31
CA THR A 386 2.14 9.83 1.30
C THR A 386 0.65 9.56 1.47
N LEU A 387 0.05 8.81 0.54
CA LEU A 387 -1.31 8.30 0.59
C LEU A 387 -1.23 6.82 0.96
N TYR A 388 -1.65 6.48 2.17
CA TYR A 388 -1.39 5.15 2.73
C TYR A 388 -2.26 4.05 2.12
N ALA A 389 -3.54 4.34 1.86
CA ALA A 389 -4.45 3.35 1.28
C ALA A 389 -4.03 2.91 -0.13
N GLN A 390 -3.51 3.84 -0.92
CA GLN A 390 -3.01 3.60 -2.27
C GLN A 390 -1.53 3.19 -2.29
N ARG A 391 -0.86 3.23 -1.15
CA ARG A 391 0.60 3.04 -1.03
C ARG A 391 1.37 3.93 -2.02
N MET A 392 0.90 5.17 -2.13
CA MET A 392 1.38 6.16 -3.08
C MET A 392 2.19 7.23 -2.36
N ASP A 393 3.41 7.47 -2.81
CA ASP A 393 4.20 8.64 -2.44
C ASP A 393 4.21 9.61 -3.62
N LEU A 394 4.02 10.89 -3.34
CA LEU A 394 4.13 11.92 -4.35
C LEU A 394 4.99 13.09 -3.89
N SER A 395 5.54 13.82 -4.86
CA SER A 395 6.27 15.05 -4.62
C SER A 395 5.79 16.16 -5.55
N TRP A 396 5.74 17.38 -5.03
CA TRP A 396 5.49 18.57 -5.84
C TRP A 396 6.80 19.20 -6.33
N GLY A 397 6.79 19.71 -7.53
CA GLY A 397 7.84 20.58 -8.04
C GLY A 397 7.63 22.00 -7.53
N GLN A 398 6.45 22.54 -7.83
CA GLN A 398 5.92 23.77 -7.27
C GLN A 398 4.43 23.52 -6.97
N PHE A 399 4.05 23.56 -5.70
CA PHE A 399 2.66 23.30 -5.32
C PHE A 399 1.69 24.23 -6.09
N PRO A 400 0.61 23.70 -6.70
CA PRO A 400 0.09 22.32 -6.59
C PRO A 400 0.53 21.36 -7.72
N SER A 401 1.52 21.71 -8.55
CA SER A 401 2.00 20.86 -9.66
C SER A 401 2.78 19.67 -9.14
N VAL A 402 2.29 18.46 -9.39
CA VAL A 402 2.94 17.21 -9.02
C VAL A 402 4.11 16.94 -9.97
N LYS A 403 5.27 16.59 -9.41
CA LYS A 403 6.51 16.30 -10.14
C LYS A 403 6.72 14.80 -10.33
N ALA A 404 6.46 14.03 -9.29
CA ALA A 404 6.69 12.60 -9.32
C ALA A 404 5.71 11.87 -8.39
N VAL A 405 5.38 10.63 -8.77
CA VAL A 405 4.54 9.70 -8.01
C VAL A 405 5.20 8.34 -7.98
N GLN A 406 5.17 7.65 -6.84
CA GLN A 406 5.69 6.30 -6.66
C GLN A 406 4.63 5.42 -5.99
N PHE A 407 4.46 4.21 -6.47
CA PHE A 407 3.65 3.17 -5.84
C PHE A 407 4.53 2.11 -5.20
N ARG A 408 4.10 1.58 -4.06
CA ARG A 408 4.82 0.58 -3.29
C ARG A 408 3.99 -0.69 -3.09
N ASP A 409 4.66 -1.82 -2.98
CA ASP A 409 4.06 -3.09 -2.59
C ASP A 409 3.88 -3.23 -1.06
N GLU A 410 3.38 -4.38 -0.62
CA GLU A 410 3.21 -4.72 0.80
C GLU A 410 4.53 -4.78 1.58
N LYS A 411 5.63 -5.01 0.89
CA LYS A 411 6.99 -5.06 1.45
C LYS A 411 7.68 -3.70 1.42
N ASN A 412 6.92 -2.64 1.04
CA ASN A 412 7.40 -1.27 0.91
C ASN A 412 8.44 -1.07 -0.22
N SER A 413 8.51 -1.98 -1.19
CA SER A 413 9.35 -1.84 -2.38
C SER A 413 8.64 -1.02 -3.44
N VAL A 414 9.36 -0.16 -4.15
CA VAL A 414 8.79 0.63 -5.25
C VAL A 414 8.51 -0.29 -6.43
N ILE A 415 7.23 -0.41 -6.80
CA ILE A 415 6.76 -1.21 -7.92
C ILE A 415 6.51 -0.36 -9.18
N GLN A 416 6.35 0.95 -9.02
CA GLN A 416 6.07 1.85 -10.12
C GLN A 416 6.44 3.28 -9.76
N SER A 417 7.04 4.00 -10.69
CA SER A 417 7.40 5.42 -10.53
C SER A 417 7.04 6.21 -11.78
N PHE A 418 6.39 7.36 -11.57
CA PHE A 418 6.06 8.33 -12.60
C PHE A 418 6.87 9.60 -12.39
N THR A 419 7.47 10.12 -13.44
CA THR A 419 7.95 11.50 -13.49
C THR A 419 7.01 12.27 -14.41
N LEU A 420 6.47 13.37 -13.93
CA LEU A 420 5.40 14.11 -14.62
C LEU A 420 5.92 15.36 -15.32
N VAL A 421 5.27 15.73 -16.40
CA VAL A 421 5.51 17.00 -17.09
C VAL A 421 5.04 18.14 -16.17
N PRO A 422 5.83 19.21 -15.99
CA PRO A 422 5.47 20.30 -15.12
C PRO A 422 4.11 20.94 -15.51
N ASN A 423 3.24 21.13 -14.52
CA ASN A 423 1.91 21.73 -14.61
C ASN A 423 0.80 20.89 -15.30
N GLU A 424 1.11 19.72 -15.83
CA GLU A 424 0.10 18.83 -16.45
C GLU A 424 -0.74 18.10 -15.39
N CYS A 425 -0.19 17.78 -14.24
CA CYS A 425 -0.91 17.15 -13.14
C CYS A 425 -0.89 18.02 -11.89
N LYS A 426 -2.07 18.25 -11.29
CA LYS A 426 -2.24 19.06 -10.07
C LYS A 426 -3.01 18.29 -9.03
N TRP A 427 -2.51 18.31 -7.80
CA TRP A 427 -3.20 17.75 -6.64
C TRP A 427 -3.18 18.75 -5.50
N THR A 428 -4.37 19.11 -5.00
CA THR A 428 -4.58 20.18 -4.01
C THR A 428 -5.44 19.71 -2.84
N PRO A 429 -4.94 18.78 -2.00
CA PRO A 429 -5.72 18.26 -0.87
C PRO A 429 -5.94 19.30 0.23
N ILE A 430 -5.05 20.28 0.33
CA ILE A 430 -5.11 21.35 1.33
C ILE A 430 -4.93 22.73 0.68
N ARG A 431 -5.46 23.72 1.35
CA ARG A 431 -5.17 25.14 1.11
C ARG A 431 -4.53 25.75 2.35
N ILE A 432 -3.56 26.62 2.18
CA ILE A 432 -2.87 27.29 3.28
C ILE A 432 -3.53 28.66 3.47
N THR A 433 -4.19 28.86 4.60
CA THR A 433 -4.88 30.12 4.92
C THR A 433 -4.24 30.82 6.11
N ALA A 434 -4.10 32.15 6.02
CA ALA A 434 -3.77 32.94 7.19
C ALA A 434 -5.01 33.14 8.06
N LEU A 435 -4.90 32.85 9.37
CA LEU A 435 -6.01 33.03 10.31
C LEU A 435 -6.16 34.50 10.68
N PRO A 436 -7.20 35.21 10.25
CA PRO A 436 -7.36 36.66 10.47
C PRO A 436 -7.44 37.03 11.94
N SER A 437 -8.07 36.18 12.79
CA SER A 437 -8.20 36.37 14.23
C SER A 437 -6.88 36.38 14.99
N ILE A 438 -5.84 35.82 14.39
CA ILE A 438 -4.50 35.69 14.99
C ILE A 438 -3.49 36.61 14.31
N SER A 439 -3.79 37.11 13.10
CA SER A 439 -2.94 38.05 12.38
C SER A 439 -2.94 39.40 13.09
N THR A 440 -1.75 39.92 13.40
CA THR A 440 -1.59 41.14 14.17
C THR A 440 -1.29 42.35 13.30
N ALA A 441 -1.42 43.54 13.89
CA ALA A 441 -0.97 44.81 13.28
C ALA A 441 0.53 44.81 12.92
N LEU A 442 1.34 43.95 13.52
CA LEU A 442 2.77 43.77 13.25
C LEU A 442 3.05 42.91 11.98
N GLY A 443 2.01 42.51 11.22
CA GLY A 443 2.19 41.74 9.99
C GLY A 443 2.56 40.28 10.19
N ILE A 444 2.53 39.77 11.42
CA ILE A 444 2.75 38.35 11.72
C ILE A 444 1.49 37.59 11.35
N LYS A 445 1.62 36.63 10.45
CA LYS A 445 0.53 35.79 10.00
C LYS A 445 0.74 34.36 10.49
N PHE A 446 -0.25 33.83 11.19
CA PHE A 446 -0.30 32.42 11.53
C PHE A 446 -1.09 31.67 10.43
N TYR A 447 -0.41 30.73 9.77
CA TYR A 447 -0.98 29.97 8.67
C TYR A 447 -1.47 28.62 9.16
N PHE A 448 -2.67 28.24 8.71
CA PHE A 448 -3.24 26.94 9.00
C PHE A 448 -3.60 26.21 7.69
N PRO A 449 -3.16 24.96 7.50
CA PRO A 449 -3.58 24.12 6.41
C PRO A 449 -5.02 23.65 6.63
N GLU A 450 -5.93 24.04 5.75
CA GLU A 450 -7.32 23.57 5.74
C GLU A 450 -7.53 22.58 4.62
N LEU A 451 -8.43 21.61 4.80
CA LEU A 451 -8.86 20.70 3.73
C LEU A 451 -9.52 21.49 2.59
N ASN A 452 -9.27 21.08 1.37
CA ASN A 452 -9.96 21.61 0.23
C ASN A 452 -11.36 20.97 0.07
N GLU A 453 -12.32 21.64 -0.58
CA GLU A 453 -13.73 21.27 -0.56
C GLU A 453 -14.08 19.90 -1.17
N SER A 454 -13.20 19.29 -1.95
CA SER A 454 -13.44 17.95 -2.55
C SER A 454 -12.69 16.83 -1.84
N THR A 455 -13.07 16.54 -0.60
CA THR A 455 -12.36 15.59 0.27
C THR A 455 -12.26 14.19 -0.32
N GLU A 456 -13.31 13.66 -0.95
CA GLU A 456 -13.30 12.32 -1.54
C GLU A 456 -12.27 12.17 -2.68
N LYS A 457 -12.19 13.18 -3.57
CA LYS A 457 -11.17 13.18 -4.63
C LYS A 457 -9.75 13.31 -4.09
N ASN A 458 -9.59 14.03 -2.98
CA ASN A 458 -8.28 14.20 -2.34
C ASN A 458 -7.79 12.93 -1.65
N ILE A 459 -8.68 12.07 -1.18
CA ILE A 459 -8.36 10.78 -0.56
C ILE A 459 -8.02 9.72 -1.62
N ALA A 460 -8.74 9.72 -2.74
CA ALA A 460 -8.48 8.81 -3.86
C ALA A 460 -7.12 9.06 -4.56
N GLY A 461 -6.48 10.21 -4.27
CA GLY A 461 -5.22 10.58 -4.89
C GLY A 461 -5.39 10.98 -6.36
N ILE A 462 -4.48 10.49 -7.20
CA ILE A 462 -4.46 10.75 -8.64
C ILE A 462 -4.64 9.40 -9.34
N ASP A 463 -5.62 9.33 -10.23
CA ASP A 463 -5.89 8.10 -11.00
C ASP A 463 -4.76 7.80 -12.01
N THR A 464 -4.64 6.52 -12.37
CA THR A 464 -3.55 6.05 -13.25
C THR A 464 -3.63 6.66 -14.64
N GLU A 465 -4.81 6.91 -15.18
CA GLU A 465 -5.00 7.52 -16.49
C GLU A 465 -4.44 8.94 -16.51
N THR A 466 -4.76 9.73 -15.49
CA THR A 466 -4.20 11.10 -15.33
C THR A 466 -2.68 11.06 -15.19
N LEU A 467 -2.13 10.09 -14.44
CA LEU A 467 -0.68 9.95 -14.28
C LEU A 467 0.02 9.58 -15.58
N VAL A 468 -0.52 8.64 -16.34
CA VAL A 468 0.04 8.20 -17.63
C VAL A 468 0.02 9.36 -18.63
N ASN A 469 -1.11 10.07 -18.76
CA ASN A 469 -1.25 11.19 -19.69
C ASN A 469 -0.30 12.35 -19.36
N ALA A 470 -0.02 12.58 -18.08
CA ALA A 470 0.90 13.62 -17.62
C ALA A 470 2.36 13.17 -17.52
N ALA A 471 2.66 11.88 -17.70
CA ALA A 471 4.00 11.35 -17.49
C ALA A 471 4.97 11.74 -18.61
N SER A 472 6.17 12.14 -18.24
CA SER A 472 7.36 12.19 -19.11
C SER A 472 8.16 10.90 -19.06
N SER A 473 8.13 10.20 -17.93
CA SER A 473 8.70 8.86 -17.82
C SER A 473 7.98 8.00 -16.78
N ILE A 474 7.96 6.70 -17.02
CA ILE A 474 7.42 5.69 -16.11
C ILE A 474 8.49 4.62 -15.88
N LYS A 475 8.71 4.23 -14.64
CA LYS A 475 9.67 3.20 -14.25
C LYS A 475 8.96 2.06 -13.53
N VAL A 476 9.21 0.84 -14.00
CA VAL A 476 8.63 -0.39 -13.45
C VAL A 476 9.70 -1.49 -13.34
N PRO A 477 9.55 -2.47 -12.43
CA PRO A 477 10.39 -3.66 -12.45
C PRO A 477 10.10 -4.52 -13.69
N GLY A 478 11.12 -5.21 -14.19
CA GLY A 478 11.01 -6.20 -15.25
C GLY A 478 11.47 -7.57 -14.75
N ASN A 479 11.07 -8.63 -15.45
CA ASN A 479 11.38 -10.01 -15.08
C ASN A 479 12.42 -10.69 -16.01
N GLU A 480 12.80 -10.06 -17.12
CA GLU A 480 13.69 -10.64 -18.13
C GLU A 480 15.03 -11.07 -17.53
N ARG A 481 15.60 -10.22 -16.67
CA ARG A 481 16.81 -10.56 -15.90
C ARG A 481 16.58 -10.21 -14.42
N PRO A 482 17.20 -10.91 -13.46
CA PRO A 482 17.07 -10.58 -12.05
C PRO A 482 17.45 -9.12 -11.76
N GLY A 483 16.55 -8.37 -11.13
CA GLY A 483 16.78 -6.96 -10.79
C GLY A 483 16.62 -5.97 -11.94
N THR A 484 15.99 -6.40 -13.04
CA THR A 484 15.66 -5.51 -14.17
C THR A 484 14.72 -4.39 -13.72
N GLN A 485 15.03 -3.19 -14.18
CA GLN A 485 14.15 -2.03 -14.21
C GLN A 485 13.94 -1.57 -15.65
N ILE A 486 12.69 -1.38 -16.03
CA ILE A 486 12.30 -0.82 -17.33
C ILE A 486 11.90 0.64 -17.10
N THR A 487 12.49 1.54 -17.86
CA THR A 487 12.16 2.97 -17.86
C THR A 487 11.58 3.35 -19.20
N PHE A 488 10.28 3.65 -19.25
CA PHE A 488 9.62 4.20 -20.41
C PHE A 488 9.76 5.71 -20.43
N VAL A 489 10.07 6.27 -21.59
CA VAL A 489 10.03 7.72 -21.88
C VAL A 489 8.80 7.99 -22.73
N LEU A 490 7.99 8.94 -22.31
CA LEU A 490 6.72 9.29 -22.97
C LEU A 490 6.77 10.70 -23.58
N LEU A 491 5.98 10.85 -24.62
CA LEU A 491 5.66 12.15 -25.21
C LEU A 491 4.17 12.14 -25.56
N ASP A 492 3.41 13.11 -25.03
CA ASP A 492 1.97 13.23 -25.22
C ASP A 492 1.21 11.91 -24.88
N GLY A 493 1.56 11.30 -23.75
CA GLY A 493 0.96 10.05 -23.26
C GLY A 493 1.34 8.79 -24.05
N LYS A 494 2.24 8.89 -25.04
CA LYS A 494 2.71 7.76 -25.86
C LYS A 494 4.14 7.42 -25.56
N ILE A 495 4.46 6.13 -25.51
CA ILE A 495 5.82 5.65 -25.35
C ILE A 495 6.65 6.03 -26.60
N LYS A 496 7.83 6.55 -26.37
CA LYS A 496 8.84 6.82 -27.39
C LYS A 496 10.05 5.92 -27.28
N GLN A 497 10.43 5.60 -26.04
CA GLN A 497 11.60 4.79 -25.77
C GLN A 497 11.39 3.98 -24.48
N ALA A 498 11.96 2.78 -24.43
CA ALA A 498 12.14 2.02 -23.20
C ALA A 498 13.62 1.70 -23.00
N THR A 499 14.09 1.77 -21.76
CA THR A 499 15.46 1.43 -21.36
C THR A 499 15.40 0.36 -20.29
N TYR A 500 16.12 -0.73 -20.51
CA TYR A 500 16.18 -1.89 -19.62
C TYR A 500 17.52 -1.88 -18.91
N SER A 501 17.50 -1.87 -17.60
CA SER A 501 18.70 -1.76 -16.78
C SER A 501 18.69 -2.72 -15.60
N THR A 502 19.87 -3.15 -15.18
CA THR A 502 20.13 -3.88 -13.93
C THR A 502 21.10 -3.09 -13.08
N SER A 503 21.52 -3.65 -11.96
CA SER A 503 22.61 -3.06 -11.13
C SER A 503 23.94 -2.98 -11.87
N LYS A 504 24.12 -3.70 -12.99
CA LYS A 504 25.34 -3.70 -13.81
C LYS A 504 25.33 -2.63 -14.90
N GLY A 505 24.19 -2.09 -15.26
CA GLY A 505 24.02 -1.09 -16.31
C GLY A 505 22.81 -1.32 -17.21
N VAL A 506 22.74 -0.57 -18.29
CA VAL A 506 21.74 -0.72 -19.34
C VAL A 506 22.14 -1.88 -20.23
N TYR A 507 21.22 -2.81 -20.45
CA TYR A 507 21.46 -3.97 -21.30
C TYR A 507 20.51 -4.05 -22.51
N ALA A 508 19.44 -3.25 -22.54
CA ALA A 508 18.60 -3.15 -23.73
C ALA A 508 17.94 -1.76 -23.83
N GLN A 509 17.64 -1.37 -25.07
CA GLN A 509 16.92 -0.14 -25.39
C GLN A 509 15.90 -0.42 -26.49
N ALA A 510 14.65 0.00 -26.31
CA ALA A 510 13.61 -0.13 -27.31
C ALA A 510 13.13 1.24 -27.77
N GLN A 511 12.79 1.37 -29.05
CA GLN A 511 12.21 2.54 -29.68
C GLN A 511 10.78 2.24 -30.10
N PHE A 512 9.92 3.26 -30.01
CA PHE A 512 8.50 3.14 -30.31
C PHE A 512 8.09 4.25 -31.30
N GLU A 513 7.31 3.88 -32.27
CA GLU A 513 6.68 4.80 -33.22
C GLU A 513 5.17 4.87 -32.92
N ASN A 514 4.67 6.07 -32.60
CA ASN A 514 3.28 6.30 -32.21
C ASN A 514 2.77 5.48 -30.98
N GLY A 515 3.69 4.99 -30.16
CA GLY A 515 3.40 4.13 -29.01
C GLY A 515 3.60 2.64 -29.29
N ASP A 516 3.96 2.28 -30.51
CA ASP A 516 4.11 0.92 -30.99
C ASP A 516 5.60 0.54 -31.08
N PRO A 517 6.03 -0.66 -30.65
CA PRO A 517 7.43 -1.05 -30.71
C PRO A 517 7.90 -1.15 -32.17
N SER A 518 9.07 -0.58 -32.47
CA SER A 518 9.68 -0.62 -33.80
C SER A 518 11.04 -1.31 -33.81
N LEU A 519 11.84 -1.04 -32.78
CA LEU A 519 13.22 -1.51 -32.68
C LEU A 519 13.57 -1.78 -31.23
N ARG A 520 14.34 -2.85 -30.96
CA ARG A 520 15.02 -3.08 -29.70
C ARG A 520 16.47 -3.45 -29.91
N LEU A 521 17.37 -2.83 -29.20
CA LEU A 521 18.79 -3.11 -29.14
C LEU A 521 19.09 -3.83 -27.84
N VAL A 522 19.88 -4.92 -27.89
CA VAL A 522 20.21 -5.73 -26.72
C VAL A 522 21.73 -5.98 -26.67
N ASP A 523 22.31 -5.69 -25.52
CA ASP A 523 23.63 -6.11 -25.08
C ASP A 523 23.49 -7.50 -24.47
N SER A 524 23.89 -8.52 -25.23
CA SER A 524 23.63 -9.93 -24.87
C SER A 524 24.65 -10.47 -23.88
N ASP A 525 25.91 -10.03 -23.95
CA ASP A 525 27.01 -10.51 -23.14
C ASP A 525 27.38 -9.59 -21.97
N GLY A 526 26.87 -8.36 -21.97
CA GLY A 526 27.02 -7.40 -20.86
C GLY A 526 28.33 -6.61 -20.93
N ASP A 527 28.92 -6.45 -22.12
CA ASP A 527 30.13 -5.67 -22.33
C ASP A 527 29.87 -4.17 -22.57
N GLY A 528 28.60 -3.78 -22.74
CA GLY A 528 28.16 -2.42 -22.97
C GLY A 528 27.99 -2.05 -24.45
N VAL A 529 28.13 -3.00 -25.34
CA VAL A 529 27.86 -2.85 -26.77
C VAL A 529 26.56 -3.58 -27.11
N PHE A 530 25.76 -3.04 -28.01
CA PHE A 530 24.50 -3.66 -28.44
C PHE A 530 24.73 -4.46 -29.73
N GLU A 531 24.93 -5.77 -29.61
CA GLU A 531 25.16 -6.65 -30.75
C GLU A 531 23.85 -7.10 -31.39
N THR A 532 22.78 -7.21 -30.61
CA THR A 532 21.51 -7.73 -31.10
C THR A 532 20.54 -6.60 -31.39
N THR A 533 19.96 -6.66 -32.59
CA THR A 533 18.87 -5.76 -33.03
C THR A 533 17.62 -6.58 -33.32
N GLU A 534 16.56 -6.26 -32.64
CA GLU A 534 15.24 -6.84 -32.84
C GLU A 534 14.32 -5.82 -33.54
N LEU A 535 13.72 -6.20 -34.66
CA LEU A 535 12.83 -5.37 -35.45
C LEU A 535 11.40 -5.89 -35.34
N TYR A 536 10.47 -5.00 -35.08
CA TYR A 536 9.05 -5.31 -34.87
C TYR A 536 8.17 -4.77 -36.00
N ASP A 537 7.03 -5.41 -36.22
CA ASP A 537 6.02 -4.95 -37.16
C ASP A 537 4.61 -5.35 -36.67
N VAL A 538 3.60 -4.84 -37.33
CA VAL A 538 2.19 -5.07 -37.02
C VAL A 538 1.70 -6.34 -37.69
N ASP A 539 1.14 -7.28 -36.90
CA ASP A 539 0.47 -8.46 -37.45
C ASP A 539 -0.92 -8.11 -37.98
N LYS A 540 -1.00 -7.76 -39.27
CA LYS A 540 -2.27 -7.47 -39.96
C LYS A 540 -3.09 -8.70 -40.27
N THR A 541 -2.51 -9.88 -40.17
CA THR A 541 -3.10 -11.15 -40.60
C THR A 541 -3.57 -12.04 -39.47
N GLY A 542 -3.03 -11.87 -38.26
CA GLY A 542 -3.20 -12.77 -37.11
C GLY A 542 -2.57 -14.13 -37.33
N GLU A 543 -1.59 -14.23 -38.26
CA GLU A 543 -0.94 -15.48 -38.63
C GLU A 543 0.49 -15.58 -38.13
N MET A 544 0.98 -14.58 -37.42
CA MET A 544 2.32 -14.57 -36.84
C MET A 544 2.33 -15.32 -35.50
N GLU A 545 3.35 -16.15 -35.28
CA GLU A 545 3.45 -16.99 -34.07
C GLU A 545 4.40 -16.46 -33.02
N VAL A 546 5.34 -15.59 -33.41
CA VAL A 546 6.35 -15.04 -32.50
C VAL A 546 5.95 -13.66 -32.01
N HIS A 547 5.17 -13.66 -30.96
CA HIS A 547 4.82 -12.45 -30.23
C HIS A 547 5.84 -12.27 -29.10
N SER A 548 6.90 -11.55 -29.36
CA SER A 548 7.87 -11.19 -28.32
C SER A 548 7.41 -9.95 -27.57
N LEU A 549 8.08 -9.64 -26.47
CA LEU A 549 7.69 -8.58 -25.53
C LEU A 549 6.37 -8.84 -24.79
N GLU A 550 6.08 -10.11 -24.43
CA GLU A 550 4.88 -10.45 -23.64
C GLU A 550 4.86 -9.76 -22.28
N GLU A 551 6.01 -9.61 -21.64
CA GLU A 551 6.14 -8.89 -20.38
C GLU A 551 5.84 -7.41 -20.57
N GLU A 552 6.48 -6.75 -21.52
CA GLU A 552 6.25 -5.34 -21.85
C GLU A 552 4.82 -5.11 -22.30
N ARG A 553 4.26 -6.04 -23.07
CA ARG A 553 2.85 -5.99 -23.46
C ARG A 553 1.93 -6.06 -22.27
N SER A 554 2.17 -6.93 -21.30
CA SER A 554 1.40 -7.00 -20.05
C SER A 554 1.54 -5.72 -19.23
N ILE A 555 2.75 -5.18 -19.11
CA ILE A 555 3.01 -3.91 -18.43
C ILE A 555 2.30 -2.76 -19.17
N MET A 556 2.41 -2.71 -20.50
CA MET A 556 1.76 -1.69 -21.31
C MET A 556 0.23 -1.78 -21.24
N GLN A 557 -0.36 -2.97 -21.27
CA GLN A 557 -1.80 -3.15 -21.08
C GLN A 557 -2.27 -2.65 -19.72
N ASN A 558 -1.52 -2.94 -18.67
CA ASN A 558 -1.85 -2.50 -17.31
C ASN A 558 -1.72 -0.98 -17.14
N LEU A 559 -0.78 -0.35 -17.85
CA LEU A 559 -0.50 1.08 -17.73
C LEU A 559 -1.31 1.93 -18.72
N PHE A 560 -1.42 1.49 -19.98
CA PHE A 560 -1.94 2.29 -21.09
C PHE A 560 -3.28 1.78 -21.62
N GLY A 561 -3.77 0.66 -21.09
CA GLY A 561 -4.96 -0.03 -21.60
C GLY A 561 -4.70 -0.88 -22.84
N GLU A 562 -5.71 -1.60 -23.30
CA GLU A 562 -5.63 -2.34 -24.57
C GLU A 562 -5.44 -1.36 -25.74
N PRO A 563 -4.55 -1.69 -26.70
CA PRO A 563 -4.44 -0.88 -27.92
C PRO A 563 -5.84 -0.77 -28.56
N SER A 564 -6.25 0.42 -28.88
CA SER A 564 -7.61 0.77 -29.33
C SER A 564 -8.11 -0.02 -30.55
N ASN A 565 -7.25 -0.82 -31.20
CA ASN A 565 -7.53 -1.52 -32.46
C ASN A 565 -7.33 -3.03 -32.40
N GLY A 566 -7.01 -3.63 -31.25
CA GLY A 566 -6.71 -5.09 -31.16
C GLY A 566 -5.51 -5.51 -31.99
N VAL A 567 -4.65 -4.58 -32.36
CA VAL A 567 -3.48 -4.82 -33.22
C VAL A 567 -2.41 -5.55 -32.42
N GLN A 568 -1.95 -6.66 -32.91
CA GLN A 568 -0.85 -7.41 -32.32
C GLN A 568 0.46 -7.05 -33.02
N TYR A 569 1.53 -6.89 -32.23
CA TYR A 569 2.88 -6.71 -32.73
C TYR A 569 3.60 -8.05 -32.69
N TYR A 570 4.47 -8.29 -33.67
CA TYR A 570 5.30 -9.48 -33.73
C TYR A 570 6.74 -9.11 -33.96
N LEU A 571 7.64 -9.96 -33.53
CA LEU A 571 9.05 -9.87 -33.86
C LEU A 571 9.24 -10.26 -35.33
N ARG A 572 9.58 -9.27 -36.18
CA ARG A 572 9.77 -9.47 -37.59
C ARG A 572 11.12 -10.07 -37.88
N MET A 573 12.17 -9.56 -37.22
CA MET A 573 13.56 -9.96 -37.55
C MET A 573 14.45 -9.75 -36.31
N ILE A 574 15.38 -10.67 -36.13
CA ILE A 574 16.54 -10.52 -35.25
C ILE A 574 17.77 -10.37 -36.13
N GLN A 575 18.63 -9.43 -35.80
CA GLN A 575 19.95 -9.25 -36.41
C GLN A 575 20.99 -9.26 -35.30
N VAL A 576 22.10 -9.96 -35.51
CA VAL A 576 23.20 -9.98 -34.56
C VAL A 576 24.49 -9.66 -35.33
N ASP A 577 25.22 -8.70 -34.80
CA ASP A 577 26.52 -8.25 -35.31
C ASP A 577 27.53 -8.49 -34.18
N THR A 578 28.32 -9.57 -34.28
CA THR A 578 29.15 -10.07 -33.17
C THR A 578 30.52 -9.39 -33.13
N GLY A 579 31.11 -9.37 -31.94
CA GLY A 579 32.44 -8.78 -31.74
C GLY A 579 32.42 -7.26 -31.72
N LYS A 580 33.18 -6.60 -32.60
CA LYS A 580 33.04 -5.15 -32.81
C LYS A 580 32.02 -4.93 -33.91
N PRO A 581 30.84 -4.42 -33.59
CA PRO A 581 29.80 -4.17 -34.58
C PRO A 581 30.33 -3.26 -35.71
N ASP A 582 30.31 -3.77 -36.91
CA ASP A 582 30.73 -3.03 -38.11
C ASP A 582 29.52 -2.50 -38.92
N GLY A 583 28.31 -2.80 -38.43
CA GLY A 583 27.03 -2.43 -39.04
C GLY A 583 26.53 -3.45 -40.05
N ARG A 584 27.20 -4.62 -40.16
CA ARG A 584 26.76 -5.73 -40.97
C ARG A 584 26.46 -6.92 -40.08
N PRO A 585 25.22 -7.43 -40.06
CA PRO A 585 24.89 -8.54 -39.19
C PRO A 585 25.56 -9.85 -39.67
N ASP A 586 26.19 -10.54 -38.75
CA ASP A 586 26.73 -11.90 -38.96
C ASP A 586 25.62 -12.96 -38.93
N TYR A 587 24.47 -12.61 -38.32
CA TYR A 587 23.31 -13.48 -38.19
C TYR A 587 22.04 -12.68 -38.40
N THR A 588 21.07 -13.26 -39.13
CA THR A 588 19.70 -12.75 -39.22
C THR A 588 18.70 -13.88 -39.09
N GLU A 589 17.61 -13.63 -38.36
CA GLU A 589 16.44 -14.50 -38.30
C GLU A 589 15.19 -13.68 -38.59
N GLU A 590 14.51 -13.98 -39.71
CA GLU A 590 13.27 -13.35 -40.14
C GLU A 590 12.10 -14.30 -39.90
N PHE A 591 11.07 -13.82 -39.21
CA PHE A 591 9.87 -14.58 -38.89
C PHE A 591 8.79 -14.34 -39.95
N LEU A 592 8.24 -15.42 -40.46
CA LEU A 592 7.20 -15.44 -41.48
C LEU A 592 5.87 -16.00 -40.89
N PRO A 593 4.73 -15.73 -41.55
CA PRO A 593 3.44 -16.25 -41.05
C PRO A 593 3.44 -17.79 -40.88
N ARG A 594 2.65 -18.27 -39.89
CA ARG A 594 2.39 -19.71 -39.62
C ARG A 594 3.69 -20.53 -39.42
N GLY A 595 4.58 -19.98 -38.62
CA GLY A 595 5.85 -20.65 -38.23
C GLY A 595 6.89 -20.77 -39.32
N GLY A 596 6.72 -20.07 -40.45
CA GLY A 596 7.78 -19.92 -41.43
C GLY A 596 8.92 -19.05 -40.90
N LYS A 597 10.13 -19.27 -41.36
CA LYS A 597 11.28 -18.43 -41.01
C LYS A 597 12.45 -18.52 -42.01
N ILE A 598 13.25 -17.48 -42.03
CA ILE A 598 14.49 -17.42 -42.76
C ILE A 598 15.61 -17.08 -41.81
N ILE A 599 16.68 -17.89 -41.82
CA ILE A 599 17.86 -17.65 -41.01
C ILE A 599 19.05 -17.57 -41.96
N SER A 600 19.93 -16.60 -41.77
CA SER A 600 21.16 -16.45 -42.57
C SER A 600 22.34 -16.24 -41.63
N TRP A 601 23.48 -16.81 -42.01
CA TRP A 601 24.75 -16.73 -41.28
C TRP A 601 25.88 -16.28 -42.23
N ASP A 602 26.69 -15.36 -41.74
CA ASP A 602 28.00 -15.01 -42.24
C ASP A 602 29.00 -15.52 -41.19
N ASN A 603 29.71 -16.60 -41.47
CA ASN A 603 30.59 -17.25 -40.50
C ASN A 603 32.04 -16.73 -40.54
N ASP A 604 32.41 -16.07 -41.59
CA ASP A 604 33.78 -15.54 -41.76
C ASP A 604 33.85 -14.01 -41.71
N GLY A 605 32.71 -13.34 -41.61
CA GLY A 605 32.60 -11.89 -41.41
C GLY A 605 32.96 -11.10 -42.68
N ASP A 606 32.83 -11.71 -43.87
CA ASP A 606 33.14 -11.03 -45.15
C ASP A 606 31.99 -10.18 -45.70
N GLY A 607 30.81 -10.24 -45.02
CA GLY A 607 29.59 -9.54 -45.39
C GLY A 607 28.72 -10.28 -46.41
N ASN A 608 29.05 -11.54 -46.74
CA ASN A 608 28.25 -12.41 -47.58
C ASN A 608 27.74 -13.59 -46.75
N TRP A 609 26.49 -14.02 -47.05
CA TRP A 609 25.93 -15.15 -46.33
C TRP A 609 26.59 -16.46 -46.73
N ASP A 610 27.15 -17.20 -45.78
CA ASP A 610 27.68 -18.55 -45.98
C ASP A 610 26.57 -19.60 -46.01
N VAL A 611 25.57 -19.41 -45.15
CA VAL A 611 24.47 -20.38 -44.97
C VAL A 611 23.16 -19.66 -44.90
N ARG A 612 22.12 -20.19 -45.57
CA ARG A 612 20.75 -19.73 -45.46
C ARG A 612 19.81 -20.89 -45.24
N TYR A 613 19.06 -20.81 -44.16
CA TYR A 613 17.97 -21.73 -43.88
C TYR A 613 16.65 -21.05 -44.15
N VAL A 614 15.74 -21.75 -44.80
CA VAL A 614 14.39 -21.29 -45.08
C VAL A 614 13.42 -22.39 -44.65
N ARG A 615 12.46 -22.05 -43.81
CA ARG A 615 11.32 -22.88 -43.49
C ARG A 615 10.07 -22.20 -44.06
N ASP A 616 9.36 -22.92 -44.92
CA ASP A 616 8.13 -22.42 -45.50
C ASP A 616 7.03 -22.28 -44.44
N SER A 617 6.18 -21.30 -44.65
CA SER A 617 4.97 -21.15 -43.83
C SER A 617 4.09 -22.40 -43.89
N ALA A 618 3.54 -22.84 -42.74
CA ALA A 618 2.61 -23.93 -42.75
C ALA A 618 1.39 -23.63 -43.65
N PRO A 619 0.82 -24.65 -44.33
CA PRO A 619 -0.35 -24.46 -45.22
C PRO A 619 -1.51 -23.78 -44.48
N LYS A 620 -2.28 -22.94 -45.18
CA LYS A 620 -3.44 -22.29 -44.61
C LYS A 620 -4.62 -23.28 -44.52
N GLY A 621 -5.22 -23.40 -43.35
CA GLY A 621 -6.34 -24.31 -43.09
C GLY A 621 -5.92 -25.79 -42.91
N ASN A 622 -6.86 -26.74 -43.00
CA ASN A 622 -6.64 -28.18 -42.80
C ASN A 622 -5.96 -28.90 -43.99
N VAL A 623 -5.06 -28.22 -44.67
CA VAL A 623 -4.34 -28.83 -45.84
C VAL A 623 -3.17 -29.66 -45.28
N LYS A 624 -3.15 -30.97 -45.60
CA LYS A 624 -2.06 -31.90 -45.28
C LYS A 624 -0.88 -31.79 -46.27
N ALA A 625 -0.37 -30.58 -46.48
CA ALA A 625 0.88 -30.43 -47.22
C ALA A 625 2.06 -30.45 -46.24
N PRO A 626 3.18 -31.07 -46.61
CA PRO A 626 4.37 -31.03 -45.75
C PRO A 626 4.91 -29.59 -45.64
N VAL A 627 5.44 -29.25 -44.47
CA VAL A 627 6.25 -28.06 -44.31
C VAL A 627 7.65 -28.32 -44.92
N VAL A 628 8.00 -27.54 -45.91
CA VAL A 628 9.29 -27.65 -46.58
C VAL A 628 10.32 -26.77 -45.88
N GLU A 629 11.49 -27.36 -45.62
CA GLU A 629 12.63 -26.67 -45.05
C GLU A 629 13.83 -26.81 -46.07
N GLN A 630 14.58 -25.75 -46.24
CA GLN A 630 15.74 -25.74 -47.14
C GLN A 630 16.93 -25.09 -46.45
N THR A 631 18.08 -25.79 -46.48
CA THR A 631 19.34 -25.20 -46.06
C THR A 631 20.22 -25.06 -47.30
N VAL A 632 20.70 -23.85 -47.56
CA VAL A 632 21.52 -23.51 -48.69
C VAL A 632 22.89 -23.08 -48.15
N PHE A 633 23.96 -23.72 -48.68
CA PHE A 633 25.35 -23.32 -48.42
C PHE A 633 25.82 -22.54 -49.62
N PHE A 634 26.40 -21.39 -49.36
CA PHE A 634 27.05 -20.56 -50.37
C PHE A 634 28.57 -20.73 -50.17
N ASP A 635 29.27 -21.07 -51.24
CA ASP A 635 30.72 -21.10 -51.26
C ASP A 635 31.15 -20.28 -52.48
N PRO A 636 31.95 -19.22 -52.31
CA PRO A 636 32.37 -18.35 -53.40
C PRO A 636 33.14 -19.09 -54.51
N ASN A 637 33.74 -20.26 -54.20
CA ASN A 637 34.55 -21.05 -55.09
C ASN A 637 33.95 -22.39 -55.53
N SER A 638 32.72 -22.69 -55.11
CA SER A 638 32.09 -23.98 -55.42
C SER A 638 30.57 -23.83 -55.71
N ASP A 639 29.95 -24.91 -56.22
CA ASP A 639 28.54 -24.97 -56.49
C ASP A 639 27.75 -24.85 -55.22
N MET A 640 26.67 -24.02 -55.24
CA MET A 640 25.70 -23.90 -54.19
C MET A 640 25.12 -25.27 -53.82
N ILE A 641 25.07 -25.58 -52.51
CA ILE A 641 24.52 -26.83 -52.02
C ILE A 641 23.22 -26.54 -51.29
N ARG A 642 22.18 -27.26 -51.65
CA ARG A 642 20.87 -27.15 -51.06
C ARG A 642 20.40 -28.48 -50.50
N ILE A 643 20.03 -28.50 -49.23
CA ILE A 643 19.38 -29.62 -48.57
C ILE A 643 17.91 -29.27 -48.37
N THR A 644 17.00 -30.12 -48.85
CA THR A 644 15.55 -29.95 -48.68
C THR A 644 15.04 -31.03 -47.73
N LEU A 645 14.26 -30.61 -46.74
CA LEU A 645 13.56 -31.44 -45.77
C LEU A 645 12.05 -31.24 -45.93
N GLU A 646 11.28 -32.28 -45.70
CA GLU A 646 9.83 -32.22 -45.57
C GLU A 646 9.44 -32.74 -44.21
N ASN A 647 8.77 -31.89 -43.38
CA ASN A 647 8.46 -32.18 -41.98
C ASN A 647 9.70 -32.60 -41.15
N GLY A 648 10.86 -31.95 -41.37
CA GLY A 648 12.10 -32.26 -40.68
C GLY A 648 12.84 -33.50 -41.20
N VAL A 649 12.34 -34.17 -42.24
CA VAL A 649 12.96 -35.34 -42.83
C VAL A 649 13.67 -34.93 -44.14
N PRO A 650 14.99 -35.13 -44.28
CA PRO A 650 15.69 -34.85 -45.53
C PRO A 650 15.16 -35.65 -46.68
N VAL A 651 14.78 -35.00 -47.75
CA VAL A 651 14.17 -35.66 -48.95
C VAL A 651 15.06 -35.46 -50.21
N LYS A 652 15.89 -34.37 -50.22
CA LYS A 652 16.62 -34.02 -51.42
C LYS A 652 17.87 -33.21 -51.07
N VAL A 653 18.94 -33.49 -51.75
CA VAL A 653 20.17 -32.69 -51.73
C VAL A 653 20.59 -32.33 -53.18
N THR A 654 20.89 -31.05 -53.42
CA THR A 654 21.40 -30.59 -54.73
C THR A 654 22.74 -29.90 -54.57
N ALA A 655 23.71 -30.19 -55.47
CA ALA A 655 24.97 -29.48 -55.55
C ALA A 655 25.12 -28.95 -56.99
N GLY A 656 25.03 -27.63 -57.15
CA GLY A 656 24.93 -27.03 -58.46
C GLY A 656 23.73 -27.56 -59.26
N MET A 657 24.02 -28.21 -60.41
CA MET A 657 22.98 -28.85 -61.23
C MET A 657 22.76 -30.34 -60.90
N VAL A 658 23.48 -30.90 -59.94
CA VAL A 658 23.42 -32.32 -59.61
C VAL A 658 22.44 -32.54 -58.45
N GLU A 659 21.41 -33.35 -58.70
CA GLU A 659 20.45 -33.74 -57.68
C GLU A 659 20.87 -35.09 -57.09
N MET A 660 20.90 -35.18 -55.75
CA MET A 660 21.25 -36.37 -55.02
C MET A 660 20.08 -36.82 -54.17
N PRO A 661 19.56 -38.05 -54.42
CA PRO A 661 18.44 -38.57 -53.64
C PRO A 661 18.88 -38.89 -52.22
N VAL A 662 17.95 -38.66 -51.30
CA VAL A 662 18.06 -39.07 -49.89
C VAL A 662 17.12 -40.22 -49.68
N TYR A 663 17.64 -41.35 -49.22
CA TYR A 663 16.84 -42.52 -48.90
C TYR A 663 16.67 -42.61 -47.38
N PRO A 664 15.47 -42.40 -46.86
CA PRO A 664 15.21 -42.72 -45.48
C PRO A 664 15.24 -44.23 -45.31
N ASP A 665 16.19 -44.76 -44.55
CA ASP A 665 16.12 -46.07 -43.94
C ASP A 665 15.53 -45.99 -42.54
N ASP A 666 15.51 -47.05 -41.78
CA ASP A 666 15.04 -47.03 -40.37
C ASP A 666 15.78 -46.07 -39.47
N ALA A 667 16.93 -45.54 -39.95
CA ALA A 667 17.78 -44.59 -39.29
C ALA A 667 17.87 -43.21 -40.00
N TYR A 668 17.08 -42.98 -41.09
CA TYR A 668 17.12 -41.75 -41.90
C TYR A 668 18.54 -41.38 -42.38
N ARG A 669 19.21 -42.29 -43.13
CA ARG A 669 20.56 -42.08 -43.57
C ARG A 669 20.64 -41.25 -44.84
N PHE A 670 21.71 -40.40 -44.97
CA PHE A 670 22.08 -39.77 -46.20
C PHE A 670 22.97 -40.72 -47.03
N TYR A 671 22.56 -40.97 -48.25
CA TYR A 671 23.37 -41.72 -49.21
C TYR A 671 23.83 -40.79 -50.34
N TRP A 672 25.13 -40.66 -50.52
CA TRP A 672 25.72 -40.00 -51.67
C TRP A 672 25.77 -40.98 -52.83
N LEU A 673 24.99 -40.74 -53.86
CA LEU A 673 25.05 -41.51 -55.07
C LEU A 673 26.01 -40.84 -56.05
N GLY A 674 27.25 -41.26 -56.05
CA GLY A 674 28.31 -40.84 -57.00
C GLY A 674 29.30 -39.83 -56.46
N LYS A 675 30.53 -39.96 -56.89
CA LYS A 675 31.78 -39.24 -56.60
C LYS A 675 32.01 -38.79 -55.17
N LYS A 676 33.21 -38.97 -54.65
CA LYS A 676 33.61 -38.57 -53.30
C LYS A 676 33.19 -37.14 -53.04
N ALA A 677 32.15 -36.98 -52.23
CA ALA A 677 31.82 -35.69 -51.71
C ALA A 677 33.03 -35.11 -51.01
N ASP A 678 33.33 -33.84 -51.25
CA ASP A 678 34.36 -33.14 -50.52
C ASP A 678 34.03 -33.18 -49.01
N VAL A 679 35.09 -33.55 -48.26
CA VAL A 679 34.91 -33.61 -46.76
C VAL A 679 34.47 -32.27 -46.19
N ALA A 680 34.88 -31.15 -46.77
CA ALA A 680 34.47 -29.82 -46.38
C ALA A 680 32.97 -29.57 -46.60
N PHE A 681 32.41 -30.07 -47.72
CA PHE A 681 30.99 -29.99 -48.02
C PHE A 681 30.15 -30.78 -47.04
N THR A 682 30.50 -32.03 -46.81
CA THR A 682 29.80 -32.89 -45.85
C THR A 682 29.83 -32.25 -44.43
N ARG A 683 30.93 -31.62 -44.08
CA ARG A 683 31.06 -30.87 -42.81
C ARG A 683 30.06 -29.73 -42.74
N LYS A 684 30.00 -28.83 -43.74
CA LYS A 684 29.06 -27.69 -43.74
C LYS A 684 27.60 -28.19 -43.71
N ALA A 685 27.23 -29.21 -44.49
CA ALA A 685 25.90 -29.79 -44.50
C ALA A 685 25.49 -30.36 -43.14
N ILE A 686 26.36 -31.14 -42.55
CA ILE A 686 26.15 -31.70 -41.21
C ILE A 686 26.00 -30.59 -40.18
N GLN A 687 26.79 -29.55 -40.25
CA GLN A 687 26.74 -28.40 -39.36
C GLN A 687 25.38 -27.71 -39.41
N SER A 688 24.88 -27.36 -40.54
CA SER A 688 23.61 -26.66 -40.65
C SER A 688 22.41 -27.48 -40.15
N LEU A 689 22.37 -28.77 -40.49
CA LEU A 689 21.30 -29.64 -40.03
C LEU A 689 21.28 -29.80 -38.50
N ASN A 690 22.44 -29.85 -37.87
CA ASN A 690 22.50 -29.98 -36.42
C ASN A 690 22.16 -28.68 -35.69
N ALA A 691 22.51 -27.53 -36.20
CA ALA A 691 22.09 -26.23 -35.69
C ALA A 691 20.57 -26.09 -35.69
N LEU A 692 19.90 -26.60 -36.70
CA LEU A 692 18.43 -26.58 -36.78
C LEU A 692 17.75 -27.51 -35.79
N ASN A 693 18.38 -28.65 -35.47
CA ASN A 693 17.84 -29.64 -34.55
C ASN A 693 18.05 -29.34 -33.07
N THR A 694 18.97 -28.44 -32.74
CA THR A 694 19.31 -28.13 -31.34
C THR A 694 18.42 -27.08 -30.71
N GLN A 695 17.30 -26.70 -31.34
CA GLN A 695 16.34 -25.68 -30.85
C GLN A 695 16.93 -24.32 -30.53
N GLY A 696 18.17 -24.05 -30.88
CA GLY A 696 18.80 -22.84 -30.39
C GLY A 696 19.49 -22.06 -31.48
N ALA A 697 18.76 -21.14 -32.12
CA ALA A 697 19.40 -20.00 -32.77
C ALA A 697 20.45 -19.34 -31.84
N SER A 698 20.21 -19.36 -30.53
CA SER A 698 21.12 -18.88 -29.50
C SER A 698 22.46 -19.57 -29.44
N ILE A 699 22.55 -20.83 -29.81
CA ILE A 699 23.84 -21.56 -29.83
C ILE A 699 24.73 -21.13 -31.01
N ILE A 700 24.10 -20.72 -32.08
CA ILE A 700 24.77 -20.26 -33.29
C ILE A 700 25.29 -18.84 -33.12
N VAL A 701 24.56 -18.05 -32.38
CA VAL A 701 24.76 -16.61 -32.23
C VAL A 701 25.88 -16.26 -31.24
N SER A 702 26.21 -17.13 -30.27
CA SER A 702 27.15 -16.77 -29.20
C SER A 702 28.60 -16.50 -29.66
N GLU A 703 29.01 -16.85 -30.89
CA GLU A 703 30.40 -16.63 -31.35
C GLU A 703 30.52 -16.43 -32.87
N GLY A 704 29.43 -16.11 -33.60
CA GLY A 704 29.52 -15.89 -35.07
C GLY A 704 29.96 -17.08 -35.89
N SER A 705 30.14 -18.23 -35.27
CA SER A 705 30.58 -19.44 -35.99
C SER A 705 29.91 -20.70 -35.44
N VAL A 706 29.50 -21.57 -36.33
CA VAL A 706 29.01 -22.90 -35.97
C VAL A 706 30.21 -23.78 -35.66
N ARG A 707 30.46 -24.08 -34.38
CA ARG A 707 31.62 -24.85 -33.95
C ARG A 707 31.49 -26.36 -34.07
N ALA A 708 30.30 -26.90 -34.02
CA ALA A 708 30.05 -28.33 -34.18
C ALA A 708 28.67 -28.61 -34.71
N LEU A 709 28.57 -29.55 -35.57
CA LEU A 709 27.36 -30.02 -36.17
C LEU A 709 27.28 -31.52 -36.22
N VAL A 710 26.20 -32.08 -35.70
CA VAL A 710 25.91 -33.50 -35.72
C VAL A 710 24.54 -33.73 -36.32
N ILE A 711 24.41 -34.41 -37.42
CA ILE A 711 23.12 -34.86 -37.92
C ILE A 711 22.61 -35.94 -36.98
N ARG A 712 21.48 -35.68 -36.36
CA ARG A 712 20.78 -36.68 -35.56
C ARG A 712 19.81 -37.42 -36.45
N MET A 713 19.99 -38.72 -36.60
CA MET A 713 19.13 -39.60 -37.34
C MET A 713 18.65 -40.71 -36.42
N GLY A 714 17.41 -40.62 -35.93
CA GLY A 714 16.94 -41.51 -34.88
C GLY A 714 17.79 -41.34 -33.61
N ASP A 715 18.25 -42.45 -33.03
CA ASP A 715 19.12 -42.42 -31.84
C ASP A 715 20.62 -42.33 -32.20
N MET A 716 20.98 -42.23 -33.47
CA MET A 716 22.36 -42.18 -33.90
C MET A 716 22.79 -40.78 -34.39
N ASN A 717 23.97 -40.37 -34.00
CA ASN A 717 24.61 -39.14 -34.44
C ASN A 717 25.59 -39.41 -35.57
N TYR A 718 25.34 -38.84 -36.73
CA TYR A 718 26.20 -38.99 -37.90
C TYR A 718 27.00 -37.70 -38.13
N GLY A 719 28.30 -37.83 -38.10
CA GLY A 719 29.23 -36.75 -38.33
C GLY A 719 29.32 -35.81 -37.13
N LYS A 720 30.53 -35.58 -36.72
CA LYS A 720 30.92 -34.58 -35.72
C LYS A 720 31.96 -33.71 -36.37
N ILE A 721 31.69 -32.42 -36.41
CA ILE A 721 32.67 -31.45 -36.84
C ILE A 721 33.09 -30.67 -35.65
N ILE A 722 34.36 -30.61 -35.47
CA ILE A 722 35.01 -29.86 -34.42
C ILE A 722 35.91 -28.86 -35.14
N GLU A 723 35.68 -27.56 -34.86
CA GLU A 723 36.45 -26.39 -35.31
C GLU A 723 36.22 -25.96 -36.72
#